data_a72abac692f69676485cbb45c7198016
#
_entry.id   a72abac692f69676485cbb45c7198016
#
_cell.length_a   1.000
_cell.length_b   1.000
_cell.length_c   1.000
_cell.angle_alpha   90.00
_cell.angle_beta   90.00
_cell.angle_gamma   90.00
#
_symmetry.space_group_name_H-M   'P 1'
#
loop_
_entity.id
_entity.type
_entity.pdbx_description
1 polymer ?
#
loop_
_entity_poly.entity_id
_entity_poly.type
_entity_poly.pdbx_seq_one_letter_code
_entity_poly.pdbx_strand_id
1 'polypeptide(L)'
;MGARKSVRQKAGIDAILPQPKRLTRRPGVFRLVNGTPLELPATEAPLDRRLLVAAEQARHDLLARTGLELSIERPRTPSSAGPSIRCRIDRSAAASPRAATARDAYHLVVRTKGVEISAPSEDGIRHGLQTLSQLASPSGSIPALDIVDQPDFRDRGVMLDVSRGKVPTPATLHSLVDLCCRLRLNVLMLYIEHTFDFRGHPEIGKGSSPLDAATMLELDAYAADRGVELIPCLQSLGHMEQILSIDRYAELAESDRHWSVSPSNPGTYALLEELYDEFLPLFSSSRFNANCDEPFDLGRGQSASRAPRKTPGMLFADHVNKLERLAKTHGKQLMIWADFAHQYPDQLAHLDRDVVLLDWWYEASFDADRIRKLRRKGFEVWACPGTSTWNCLFPRAENSQENITRWADAGRRHGATGLLNTDWGDFGHYNALGVSLHSYAWGAQQAWSGETDEKRFDRAFGRAVFDEDGDRLGRLYRRLGAIHDAGFQVANGSPLQYLYFDALGPSFFLQHVQRRALESSARKLERVSERIADLRLAKAGNDFAGLARQEIAWAADATRLATLKGLAALDYNGWRECPSSLNTAARRQLARRMDGLVEEQADQLRRFEAIWLARSEISDLPKIRKRIRRSIASLRNAARRLRKNAPPRPARPSKLDLLGVYNEIRNEMGMRPR
;
A
#
# COMPACT_ATOMS: atom_id res chain seq x y z
N MET A 1 -43.18 6.47 -9.02
CA MET A 1 -42.58 6.25 -7.69
C MET A 1 -41.83 4.91 -7.55
N GLY A 2 -42.29 3.82 -8.14
CA GLY A 2 -41.66 2.48 -8.07
C GLY A 2 -40.28 2.38 -8.68
N ALA A 3 -40.02 2.94 -9.85
CA ALA A 3 -38.71 2.86 -10.53
C ALA A 3 -37.59 3.60 -9.78
N ARG A 4 -37.87 4.77 -9.17
CA ARG A 4 -36.88 5.49 -8.35
C ARG A 4 -36.52 4.77 -7.02
N LYS A 5 -37.49 4.03 -6.43
CA LYS A 5 -37.26 3.20 -5.24
C LYS A 5 -36.38 1.98 -5.56
N SER A 6 -36.61 1.32 -6.70
CA SER A 6 -35.82 0.16 -7.15
C SER A 6 -34.35 0.55 -7.50
N VAL A 7 -34.14 1.71 -8.12
CA VAL A 7 -32.80 2.23 -8.43
C VAL A 7 -32.01 2.60 -7.16
N ARG A 8 -32.66 3.21 -6.14
CA ARG A 8 -32.00 3.51 -4.86
C ARG A 8 -31.67 2.25 -4.03
N GLN A 9 -32.53 1.23 -4.06
CA GLN A 9 -32.24 -0.06 -3.41
C GLN A 9 -31.08 -0.81 -4.09
N LYS A 10 -30.96 -0.72 -5.42
CA LYS A 10 -29.83 -1.28 -6.17
C LYS A 10 -28.50 -0.61 -5.80
N ALA A 11 -28.52 0.71 -5.57
CA ALA A 11 -27.34 1.49 -5.24
C ALA A 11 -26.68 1.08 -3.91
N GLY A 12 -27.44 0.73 -2.87
CA GLY A 12 -26.88 0.31 -1.57
C GLY A 12 -26.18 -1.05 -1.61
N ILE A 13 -26.76 -2.02 -2.32
CA ILE A 13 -26.20 -3.37 -2.45
C ILE A 13 -24.92 -3.36 -3.31
N ASP A 14 -24.90 -2.53 -4.35
CA ASP A 14 -23.75 -2.40 -5.24
C ASP A 14 -22.58 -1.62 -4.60
N ALA A 15 -22.76 -1.10 -3.38
CA ALA A 15 -21.75 -0.31 -2.66
C ALA A 15 -21.03 -1.06 -1.54
N ILE A 16 -21.23 -2.37 -1.41
CA ILE A 16 -20.54 -3.19 -0.42
C ILE A 16 -19.13 -3.50 -0.91
N LEU A 17 -18.12 -3.28 -0.05
CA LEU A 17 -16.72 -3.59 -0.32
C LEU A 17 -16.07 -4.22 0.93
N PRO A 18 -15.45 -5.39 0.83
CA PRO A 18 -15.49 -6.34 -0.28
C PRO A 18 -16.90 -6.85 -0.59
N GLN A 19 -17.13 -7.19 -1.86
CA GLN A 19 -18.42 -7.71 -2.30
C GLN A 19 -18.64 -9.13 -1.76
N PRO A 20 -19.83 -9.42 -1.19
CA PRO A 20 -20.13 -10.75 -0.70
C PRO A 20 -20.32 -11.73 -1.84
N LYS A 21 -19.91 -12.99 -1.62
CA LYS A 21 -20.01 -14.08 -2.60
C LYS A 21 -21.45 -14.52 -2.84
N ARG A 22 -22.27 -14.53 -1.80
CA ARG A 22 -23.67 -14.96 -1.88
C ARG A 22 -24.58 -13.90 -1.28
N LEU A 23 -25.40 -13.28 -2.12
CA LEU A 23 -26.39 -12.29 -1.72
C LEU A 23 -27.72 -12.59 -2.40
N THR A 24 -28.76 -12.79 -1.62
CA THR A 24 -30.14 -12.97 -2.08
C THR A 24 -30.99 -11.79 -1.64
N ARG A 25 -31.62 -11.10 -2.58
CA ARG A 25 -32.54 -9.99 -2.28
C ARG A 25 -33.86 -10.50 -1.76
N ARG A 26 -34.44 -9.78 -0.81
CA ARG A 26 -35.77 -10.02 -0.29
C ARG A 26 -36.64 -8.76 -0.45
N PRO A 27 -37.97 -8.89 -0.52
CA PRO A 27 -38.85 -7.73 -0.57
C PRO A 27 -38.86 -6.97 0.75
N GLY A 28 -38.90 -5.63 0.68
CA GLY A 28 -39.00 -4.75 1.85
C GLY A 28 -37.69 -4.07 2.24
N VAL A 29 -37.75 -3.31 3.31
CA VAL A 29 -36.63 -2.56 3.91
C VAL A 29 -36.75 -2.59 5.42
N PHE A 30 -35.65 -2.68 6.12
CA PHE A 30 -35.50 -2.37 7.52
C PHE A 30 -35.27 -0.87 7.69
N ARG A 31 -35.91 -0.24 8.68
CA ARG A 31 -35.70 1.19 8.97
C ARG A 31 -35.07 1.33 10.33
N LEU A 32 -33.86 1.90 10.34
CA LEU A 32 -33.25 2.36 11.57
C LEU A 32 -34.05 3.53 12.12
N VAL A 33 -34.18 3.56 13.42
CA VAL A 33 -34.70 4.68 14.19
C VAL A 33 -33.71 5.02 15.30
N ASN A 34 -33.78 6.21 15.83
CA ASN A 34 -32.94 6.62 16.94
C ASN A 34 -33.16 5.68 18.14
N GLY A 35 -32.06 5.18 18.75
CA GLY A 35 -32.13 4.21 19.84
C GLY A 35 -32.39 2.76 19.38
N THR A 36 -32.33 2.44 18.07
CA THR A 36 -32.43 1.03 17.63
C THR A 36 -31.40 0.17 18.36
N PRO A 37 -31.83 -0.91 19.08
CA PRO A 37 -30.94 -1.77 19.83
C PRO A 37 -29.98 -2.54 18.92
N LEU A 38 -28.68 -2.50 19.23
CA LEU A 38 -27.66 -3.42 18.75
C LEU A 38 -27.37 -4.42 19.89
N GLU A 39 -28.01 -5.56 19.79
CA GLU A 39 -27.93 -6.62 20.81
C GLU A 39 -26.68 -7.49 20.56
N LEU A 40 -25.72 -7.45 21.47
CA LEU A 40 -24.52 -8.29 21.45
C LEU A 40 -24.85 -9.72 21.94
N PRO A 41 -24.01 -10.74 21.61
CA PRO A 41 -24.29 -12.12 22.01
C PRO A 41 -24.49 -12.25 23.50
N ALA A 42 -25.58 -12.92 23.87
CA ALA A 42 -25.83 -13.30 25.26
C ALA A 42 -24.84 -14.41 25.68
N THR A 43 -23.97 -14.13 26.63
CA THR A 43 -23.00 -15.08 27.19
C THR A 43 -22.71 -14.73 28.64
N GLU A 44 -22.48 -15.73 29.49
CA GLU A 44 -22.06 -15.54 30.88
C GLU A 44 -20.60 -15.12 30.99
N ALA A 45 -19.78 -15.46 29.99
CA ALA A 45 -18.38 -15.06 29.91
C ALA A 45 -18.21 -13.54 29.74
N PRO A 46 -17.08 -12.95 30.15
CA PRO A 46 -16.75 -11.57 29.85
C PRO A 46 -16.84 -11.33 28.32
N LEU A 47 -17.33 -10.15 27.91
CA LEU A 47 -17.44 -9.79 26.52
C LEU A 47 -16.03 -9.61 25.92
N ASP A 48 -15.77 -10.22 24.77
CA ASP A 48 -14.54 -9.97 24.03
C ASP A 48 -14.47 -8.48 23.64
N ARG A 49 -13.38 -7.82 23.99
CA ARG A 49 -13.13 -6.40 23.72
C ARG A 49 -13.26 -6.08 22.23
N ARG A 50 -12.83 -6.99 21.36
CA ARG A 50 -12.94 -6.84 19.90
C ARG A 50 -14.39 -6.72 19.43
N LEU A 51 -15.30 -7.46 20.05
CA LEU A 51 -16.72 -7.39 19.72
C LEU A 51 -17.33 -6.05 20.16
N LEU A 52 -16.95 -5.54 21.34
CA LEU A 52 -17.38 -4.23 21.79
C LEU A 52 -16.86 -3.12 20.86
N VAL A 53 -15.57 -3.16 20.47
CA VAL A 53 -14.98 -2.22 19.52
C VAL A 53 -15.69 -2.30 18.17
N ALA A 54 -16.02 -3.50 17.67
CA ALA A 54 -16.76 -3.66 16.41
C ALA A 54 -18.18 -3.06 16.48
N ALA A 55 -18.87 -3.21 17.61
CA ALA A 55 -20.19 -2.61 17.83
C ALA A 55 -20.13 -1.08 17.88
N GLU A 56 -19.14 -0.53 18.60
CA GLU A 56 -18.91 0.91 18.66
C GLU A 56 -18.54 1.52 17.29
N GLN A 57 -17.73 0.83 16.51
CA GLN A 57 -17.42 1.24 15.13
C GLN A 57 -18.68 1.25 14.25
N ALA A 58 -19.52 0.20 14.35
CA ALA A 58 -20.77 0.14 13.60
C ALA A 58 -21.73 1.26 14.03
N ARG A 59 -21.84 1.55 15.35
CA ARG A 59 -22.62 2.67 15.89
C ARG A 59 -22.12 3.99 15.34
N HIS A 60 -20.82 4.22 15.37
CA HIS A 60 -20.19 5.44 14.84
C HIS A 60 -20.41 5.62 13.33
N ASP A 61 -20.17 4.58 12.55
CA ASP A 61 -20.34 4.61 11.08
C ASP A 61 -21.81 4.86 10.68
N LEU A 62 -22.76 4.24 11.41
CA LEU A 62 -24.18 4.43 11.15
C LEU A 62 -24.66 5.82 11.60
N LEU A 63 -24.20 6.32 12.75
CA LEU A 63 -24.48 7.69 13.21
C LEU A 63 -23.96 8.74 12.20
N ALA A 64 -22.69 8.62 11.80
CA ALA A 64 -22.09 9.54 10.83
C ALA A 64 -22.87 9.58 9.50
N ARG A 65 -23.34 8.40 9.06
CA ARG A 65 -24.03 8.27 7.79
C ARG A 65 -25.50 8.67 7.82
N THR A 66 -26.22 8.34 8.88
CA THR A 66 -27.68 8.43 8.95
C THR A 66 -28.19 9.51 9.89
N GLY A 67 -27.33 10.01 10.79
CA GLY A 67 -27.71 10.86 11.91
C GLY A 67 -28.50 10.13 13.00
N LEU A 68 -28.60 8.78 12.96
CA LEU A 68 -29.35 7.96 13.90
C LEU A 68 -28.37 7.20 14.80
N GLU A 69 -28.57 7.31 16.09
CA GLU A 69 -27.75 6.64 17.10
C GLU A 69 -28.33 5.27 17.48
N LEU A 70 -27.46 4.25 17.61
CA LEU A 70 -27.83 2.92 18.09
C LEU A 70 -27.60 2.85 19.62
N SER A 71 -28.42 2.03 20.30
CA SER A 71 -28.18 1.61 21.70
C SER A 71 -27.45 0.27 21.69
N ILE A 72 -26.22 0.20 22.25
CA ILE A 72 -25.52 -1.07 22.39
C ILE A 72 -25.99 -1.77 23.65
N GLU A 73 -26.54 -2.97 23.50
CA GLU A 73 -27.16 -3.73 24.59
C GLU A 73 -26.58 -5.14 24.69
N ARG A 74 -26.54 -5.67 25.91
CA ARG A 74 -26.19 -7.06 26.20
C ARG A 74 -27.29 -7.72 26.97
N PRO A 75 -28.38 -8.15 26.28
CA PRO A 75 -29.50 -8.80 26.99
C PRO A 75 -29.08 -10.17 27.55
N ARG A 76 -29.55 -10.51 28.75
CA ARG A 76 -29.37 -11.86 29.33
C ARG A 76 -30.20 -12.91 28.60
N THR A 77 -31.33 -12.52 28.07
CA THR A 77 -32.21 -13.31 27.18
C THR A 77 -32.53 -12.51 25.93
N PRO A 78 -32.60 -13.15 24.74
CA PRO A 78 -32.93 -12.43 23.52
C PRO A 78 -34.25 -11.65 23.69
N SER A 79 -34.21 -10.34 23.37
CA SER A 79 -35.43 -9.51 23.38
C SER A 79 -36.39 -10.00 22.29
N SER A 80 -37.65 -10.20 22.65
CA SER A 80 -38.69 -10.66 21.71
C SER A 80 -39.47 -9.52 21.06
N ALA A 81 -39.35 -8.29 21.53
CA ALA A 81 -40.18 -7.16 21.19
C ALA A 81 -39.41 -6.04 20.47
N GLY A 82 -39.82 -5.67 19.26
CA GLY A 82 -39.37 -4.49 18.55
C GLY A 82 -38.27 -4.73 17.47
N PRO A 83 -38.03 -3.70 16.64
CA PRO A 83 -36.98 -3.74 15.62
C PRO A 83 -35.60 -3.61 16.29
N SER A 84 -34.74 -4.62 16.09
CA SER A 84 -33.37 -4.64 16.65
C SER A 84 -32.36 -5.24 15.64
N ILE A 85 -31.09 -5.02 15.91
CA ILE A 85 -29.95 -5.68 15.24
C ILE A 85 -29.38 -6.68 16.24
N ARG A 86 -29.47 -7.97 15.95
CA ARG A 86 -29.06 -9.05 16.85
C ARG A 86 -27.79 -9.72 16.35
N CYS A 87 -26.79 -9.82 17.22
CA CYS A 87 -25.56 -10.54 16.96
C CYS A 87 -25.55 -11.86 17.74
N ARG A 88 -25.21 -12.98 17.08
CA ARG A 88 -25.18 -14.32 17.68
C ARG A 88 -23.90 -15.03 17.30
N ILE A 89 -23.20 -15.58 18.27
CA ILE A 89 -22.13 -16.55 18.02
C ILE A 89 -22.78 -17.91 17.84
N ASP A 90 -22.66 -18.45 16.65
CA ASP A 90 -23.18 -19.76 16.27
C ASP A 90 -22.11 -20.53 15.49
N ARG A 91 -21.48 -21.47 16.17
CA ARG A 91 -20.41 -22.29 15.58
C ARG A 91 -20.88 -23.19 14.44
N SER A 92 -22.21 -23.43 14.34
CA SER A 92 -22.82 -24.19 13.26
C SER A 92 -23.13 -23.34 12.02
N ALA A 93 -23.18 -22.02 12.15
CA ALA A 93 -23.47 -21.09 11.05
C ALA A 93 -22.44 -21.13 9.91
N ALA A 94 -21.27 -21.66 10.17
CA ALA A 94 -20.22 -21.86 9.18
C ALA A 94 -20.28 -23.27 8.57
N ALA A 95 -21.35 -23.60 7.85
CA ALA A 95 -21.32 -24.69 6.86
C ALA A 95 -20.45 -24.26 5.68
N SER A 96 -19.16 -24.02 5.94
CA SER A 96 -18.20 -23.54 4.96
C SER A 96 -17.42 -24.71 4.35
N PRO A 97 -17.31 -24.80 3.03
CA PRO A 97 -16.42 -25.75 2.37
C PRO A 97 -14.92 -25.47 2.64
N ARG A 98 -14.56 -24.32 3.25
CA ARG A 98 -13.17 -23.94 3.51
C ARG A 98 -12.95 -23.74 5.02
N ALA A 99 -12.46 -24.77 5.69
CA ALA A 99 -12.17 -24.75 7.13
C ALA A 99 -11.20 -23.62 7.53
N ALA A 100 -10.21 -23.31 6.70
CA ALA A 100 -9.18 -22.32 6.98
C ALA A 100 -9.72 -20.87 7.13
N THR A 101 -10.86 -20.53 6.53
CA THR A 101 -11.49 -19.21 6.59
C THR A 101 -12.83 -19.21 7.32
N ALA A 102 -13.20 -20.34 7.93
CA ALA A 102 -14.47 -20.48 8.63
C ALA A 102 -14.66 -19.45 9.75
N ARG A 103 -13.58 -19.07 10.45
CA ARG A 103 -13.60 -18.07 11.52
C ARG A 103 -14.14 -16.73 11.05
N ASP A 104 -13.82 -16.31 9.81
CA ASP A 104 -14.22 -15.02 9.23
C ASP A 104 -15.62 -15.05 8.58
N ALA A 105 -16.28 -16.23 8.56
CA ALA A 105 -17.58 -16.38 7.94
C ALA A 105 -18.68 -15.67 8.73
N TYR A 106 -19.70 -15.18 8.03
CA TYR A 106 -20.90 -14.61 8.64
C TYR A 106 -22.15 -14.87 7.81
N HIS A 107 -23.29 -14.86 8.47
CA HIS A 107 -24.61 -14.85 7.88
C HIS A 107 -25.36 -13.61 8.36
N LEU A 108 -25.72 -12.73 7.42
CA LEU A 108 -26.46 -11.50 7.67
C LEU A 108 -27.84 -11.61 7.03
N VAL A 109 -28.89 -11.53 7.84
CA VAL A 109 -30.28 -11.55 7.40
C VAL A 109 -30.95 -10.25 7.76
N VAL A 110 -31.38 -9.48 6.78
CA VAL A 110 -32.16 -8.26 6.96
C VAL A 110 -33.62 -8.51 6.61
N ARG A 111 -34.51 -8.35 7.57
CA ARG A 111 -35.97 -8.41 7.41
C ARG A 111 -36.59 -7.05 7.74
N THR A 112 -37.85 -6.83 7.37
CA THR A 112 -38.56 -5.58 7.67
C THR A 112 -38.68 -5.28 9.15
N LYS A 113 -38.64 -6.32 10.01
CA LYS A 113 -38.82 -6.22 11.47
C LYS A 113 -37.53 -6.30 12.28
N GLY A 114 -36.37 -6.57 11.64
CA GLY A 114 -35.11 -6.69 12.37
C GLY A 114 -33.97 -7.21 11.48
N VAL A 115 -32.78 -7.17 12.06
CA VAL A 115 -31.53 -7.67 11.45
C VAL A 115 -30.95 -8.75 12.35
N GLU A 116 -30.47 -9.81 11.74
CA GLU A 116 -29.74 -10.89 12.45
C GLU A 116 -28.38 -11.09 11.81
N ILE A 117 -27.34 -11.10 12.63
CA ILE A 117 -25.97 -11.42 12.25
C ILE A 117 -25.55 -12.64 13.06
N SER A 118 -25.31 -13.76 12.41
CA SER A 118 -24.77 -14.95 13.05
C SER A 118 -23.43 -15.33 12.45
N ALA A 119 -22.50 -15.74 13.32
CA ALA A 119 -21.15 -16.07 12.91
C ALA A 119 -20.50 -17.06 13.89
N PRO A 120 -19.50 -17.85 13.47
CA PRO A 120 -18.79 -18.77 14.37
C PRO A 120 -17.82 -18.07 15.33
N SER A 121 -17.50 -16.78 15.09
CA SER A 121 -16.55 -16.01 15.89
C SER A 121 -16.92 -14.51 15.92
N GLU A 122 -16.23 -13.78 16.80
CA GLU A 122 -16.31 -12.32 16.92
C GLU A 122 -15.87 -11.62 15.62
N ASP A 123 -14.88 -12.17 14.91
CA ASP A 123 -14.42 -11.62 13.63
C ASP A 123 -15.52 -11.71 12.57
N GLY A 124 -16.26 -12.82 12.51
CA GLY A 124 -17.42 -12.96 11.63
C GLY A 124 -18.54 -11.96 11.97
N ILE A 125 -18.84 -11.73 13.26
CA ILE A 125 -19.80 -10.69 13.69
C ILE A 125 -19.33 -9.30 13.24
N ARG A 126 -18.05 -8.98 13.43
CA ARG A 126 -17.45 -7.72 12.97
C ARG A 126 -17.66 -7.51 11.45
N HIS A 127 -17.40 -8.54 10.64
CA HIS A 127 -17.61 -8.48 9.19
C HIS A 127 -19.10 -8.30 8.81
N GLY A 128 -20.00 -8.93 9.55
CA GLY A 128 -21.44 -8.73 9.38
C GLY A 128 -21.87 -7.30 9.70
N LEU A 129 -21.37 -6.71 10.81
CA LEU A 129 -21.64 -5.33 11.21
C LEU A 129 -21.07 -4.33 10.17
N GLN A 130 -19.86 -4.54 9.67
CA GLN A 130 -19.28 -3.71 8.60
C GLN A 130 -20.11 -3.77 7.32
N THR A 131 -20.63 -4.94 6.95
CA THR A 131 -21.55 -5.09 5.81
C THR A 131 -22.84 -4.31 6.04
N LEU A 132 -23.40 -4.41 7.24
CA LEU A 132 -24.65 -3.72 7.61
C LEU A 132 -24.47 -2.19 7.52
N SER A 133 -23.37 -1.66 8.05
CA SER A 133 -23.06 -0.22 7.99
C SER A 133 -22.94 0.29 6.54
N GLN A 134 -22.32 -0.49 5.65
CA GLN A 134 -22.22 -0.13 4.23
C GLN A 134 -23.56 -0.21 3.49
N LEU A 135 -24.51 -1.03 3.93
CA LEU A 135 -25.85 -1.17 3.33
C LEU A 135 -26.78 0.00 3.68
N ALA A 136 -26.57 0.69 4.79
CA ALA A 136 -27.44 1.76 5.25
C ALA A 136 -27.42 2.95 4.28
N SER A 137 -28.60 3.41 3.88
CA SER A 137 -28.75 4.67 3.15
C SER A 137 -28.69 5.87 4.13
N PRO A 138 -28.44 7.11 3.66
CA PRO A 138 -28.49 8.28 4.50
C PRO A 138 -29.83 8.50 5.24
N SER A 139 -30.92 7.89 4.75
CA SER A 139 -32.24 7.92 5.40
C SER A 139 -32.46 6.80 6.44
N GLY A 140 -31.43 6.06 6.81
CA GLY A 140 -31.54 4.92 7.73
C GLY A 140 -32.26 3.69 7.17
N SER A 141 -32.46 3.63 5.83
CA SER A 141 -33.12 2.48 5.20
C SER A 141 -32.09 1.45 4.76
N ILE A 142 -32.29 0.18 5.13
CA ILE A 142 -31.46 -0.97 4.79
C ILE A 142 -32.32 -1.97 4.00
N PRO A 143 -31.93 -2.36 2.76
CA PRO A 143 -32.71 -3.29 1.94
C PRO A 143 -32.81 -4.66 2.61
N ALA A 144 -33.97 -5.31 2.54
CA ALA A 144 -34.11 -6.67 3.02
C ALA A 144 -33.37 -7.64 2.10
N LEU A 145 -32.53 -8.51 2.70
CA LEU A 145 -31.65 -9.43 2.00
C LEU A 145 -31.13 -10.54 2.92
N ASP A 146 -30.41 -11.45 2.30
CA ASP A 146 -29.76 -12.60 2.94
C ASP A 146 -28.36 -12.70 2.36
N ILE A 147 -27.33 -12.64 3.20
CA ILE A 147 -25.91 -12.75 2.82
C ILE A 147 -25.27 -13.89 3.60
N VAL A 148 -24.71 -14.85 2.90
CA VAL A 148 -23.81 -15.87 3.46
C VAL A 148 -22.45 -15.69 2.84
N ASP A 149 -21.44 -15.36 3.64
CA ASP A 149 -20.17 -14.89 3.13
C ASP A 149 -18.97 -15.33 3.96
N GLN A 150 -17.81 -15.43 3.30
CA GLN A 150 -16.50 -15.72 3.90
C GLN A 150 -15.38 -15.36 2.91
N PRO A 151 -14.16 -15.04 3.36
CA PRO A 151 -13.04 -14.73 2.47
C PRO A 151 -12.49 -15.95 1.73
N ASP A 152 -11.73 -15.69 0.64
CA ASP A 152 -10.96 -16.72 -0.06
C ASP A 152 -9.62 -17.00 0.61
N PHE A 153 -8.96 -15.96 1.13
CA PHE A 153 -7.67 -16.07 1.80
C PHE A 153 -7.83 -15.92 3.31
N ARG A 154 -7.10 -16.75 4.08
CA ARG A 154 -7.03 -16.65 5.54
C ARG A 154 -6.42 -15.32 5.97
N ASP A 155 -5.26 -15.00 5.39
CA ASP A 155 -4.52 -13.79 5.67
C ASP A 155 -4.71 -12.79 4.52
N ARG A 156 -5.06 -11.56 4.83
CA ARG A 156 -5.39 -10.51 3.86
C ARG A 156 -4.81 -9.22 4.38
N GLY A 157 -3.82 -8.68 3.69
CA GLY A 157 -3.08 -7.57 4.28
C GLY A 157 -2.54 -6.54 3.34
N VAL A 158 -1.96 -5.54 3.99
CA VAL A 158 -1.14 -4.49 3.37
C VAL A 158 0.21 -4.46 4.07
N MET A 159 1.27 -4.30 3.29
CA MET A 159 2.58 -3.91 3.77
C MET A 159 2.86 -2.49 3.31
N LEU A 160 3.21 -1.61 4.25
CA LEU A 160 3.61 -0.23 3.98
C LEU A 160 5.10 -0.06 4.29
N ASP A 161 5.85 0.43 3.31
CA ASP A 161 7.24 0.80 3.48
C ASP A 161 7.36 2.10 4.29
N VAL A 162 8.02 2.02 5.44
CA VAL A 162 8.28 3.17 6.31
C VAL A 162 9.77 3.52 6.41
N SER A 163 10.62 2.88 5.59
CA SER A 163 12.08 3.03 5.66
C SER A 163 12.70 3.85 4.53
N ARG A 164 11.95 4.12 3.45
CA ARG A 164 12.48 4.94 2.34
C ARG A 164 12.18 6.42 2.51
N GLY A 165 12.43 6.95 3.71
CA GLY A 165 12.41 8.38 4.01
C GLY A 165 11.05 8.97 4.36
N LYS A 166 10.02 8.15 4.62
CA LYS A 166 8.71 8.60 5.09
C LYS A 166 8.21 7.71 6.23
N VAL A 167 8.22 8.24 7.43
CA VAL A 167 7.66 7.58 8.61
C VAL A 167 6.30 8.20 8.93
N PRO A 168 5.20 7.40 8.95
CA PRO A 168 3.88 7.92 9.28
C PRO A 168 3.77 8.36 10.74
N THR A 169 2.92 9.37 11.01
CA THR A 169 2.56 9.72 12.38
C THR A 169 1.71 8.61 13.02
N PRO A 170 1.68 8.49 14.38
CA PRO A 170 0.79 7.55 15.07
C PRO A 170 -0.67 7.68 14.64
N ALA A 171 -1.18 8.89 14.45
CA ALA A 171 -2.54 9.14 13.96
C ALA A 171 -2.79 8.58 12.55
N THR A 172 -1.79 8.62 11.67
CA THR A 172 -1.86 8.01 10.34
C THR A 172 -1.85 6.49 10.42
N LEU A 173 -1.04 5.91 11.31
CA LEU A 173 -0.99 4.46 11.54
C LEU A 173 -2.33 3.93 12.09
N HIS A 174 -2.94 4.61 13.06
CA HIS A 174 -4.29 4.28 13.54
C HIS A 174 -5.32 4.34 12.41
N SER A 175 -5.29 5.39 11.59
CA SER A 175 -6.19 5.54 10.45
C SER A 175 -6.00 4.42 9.41
N LEU A 176 -4.77 3.94 9.23
CA LEU A 176 -4.47 2.80 8.35
C LEU A 176 -5.03 1.49 8.90
N VAL A 177 -4.92 1.26 10.21
CA VAL A 177 -5.55 0.11 10.89
C VAL A 177 -7.07 0.17 10.74
N ASP A 178 -7.70 1.34 10.95
CA ASP A 178 -9.14 1.52 10.76
C ASP A 178 -9.56 1.24 9.29
N LEU A 179 -8.76 1.66 8.32
CA LEU A 179 -8.98 1.36 6.91
C LEU A 179 -8.87 -0.15 6.65
N CYS A 180 -7.84 -0.82 7.17
CA CYS A 180 -7.68 -2.27 7.06
C CYS A 180 -8.91 -2.98 7.63
N CYS A 181 -9.34 -2.62 8.82
CA CYS A 181 -10.55 -3.16 9.45
C CYS A 181 -11.78 -2.96 8.55
N ARG A 182 -12.03 -1.74 8.06
CA ARG A 182 -13.17 -1.40 7.20
C ARG A 182 -13.18 -2.19 5.89
N LEU A 183 -12.00 -2.45 5.32
CA LEU A 183 -11.81 -3.26 4.12
C LEU A 183 -11.73 -4.77 4.40
N ARG A 184 -11.91 -5.21 5.65
CA ARG A 184 -11.80 -6.62 6.09
C ARG A 184 -10.43 -7.22 5.82
N LEU A 185 -9.41 -6.40 5.80
CA LEU A 185 -8.02 -6.82 5.87
C LEU A 185 -7.70 -7.13 7.34
N ASN A 186 -6.97 -8.22 7.58
CA ASN A 186 -6.65 -8.69 8.93
C ASN A 186 -5.14 -8.76 9.21
N VAL A 187 -4.32 -8.21 8.30
CA VAL A 187 -2.86 -8.13 8.46
C VAL A 187 -2.38 -6.74 8.05
N LEU A 188 -1.49 -6.18 8.87
CA LEU A 188 -0.68 -5.01 8.56
C LEU A 188 0.79 -5.33 8.84
N MET A 189 1.68 -4.98 7.91
CA MET A 189 3.13 -4.97 8.12
C MET A 189 3.66 -3.57 7.87
N LEU A 190 4.58 -3.10 8.70
CA LEU A 190 5.39 -1.91 8.47
C LEU A 190 6.80 -2.37 8.13
N TYR A 191 7.22 -2.16 6.88
CA TYR A 191 8.56 -2.57 6.44
C TYR A 191 9.62 -1.64 7.01
N ILE A 192 10.48 -2.19 7.86
CA ILE A 192 11.52 -1.47 8.60
C ILE A 192 12.89 -2.00 8.22
N GLU A 193 13.79 -1.08 7.85
CA GLU A 193 15.23 -1.29 7.69
C GLU A 193 15.97 -0.68 8.90
N HIS A 194 15.82 0.63 9.12
CA HIS A 194 16.54 1.40 10.13
C HIS A 194 15.64 2.40 10.89
N THR A 195 14.34 2.45 10.57
CA THR A 195 13.41 3.45 11.08
C THR A 195 12.70 3.02 12.38
N PHE A 196 13.43 2.33 13.25
CA PHE A 196 13.02 2.03 14.63
C PHE A 196 14.08 2.54 15.61
N ASP A 197 13.64 3.07 16.76
CA ASP A 197 14.48 3.65 17.81
C ASP A 197 14.95 2.56 18.78
N PHE A 198 16.09 1.94 18.48
CA PHE A 198 16.69 0.92 19.32
C PHE A 198 17.50 1.55 20.45
N ARG A 199 17.17 1.22 21.71
CA ARG A 199 17.86 1.75 22.90
C ARG A 199 19.34 1.33 22.97
N GLY A 200 19.63 0.06 22.59
CA GLY A 200 21.00 -0.47 22.54
C GLY A 200 21.81 0.06 21.36
N HIS A 201 21.13 0.62 20.37
CA HIS A 201 21.71 1.05 19.09
C HIS A 201 21.19 2.42 18.63
N PRO A 202 21.36 3.48 19.45
CA PRO A 202 20.75 4.79 19.19
C PRO A 202 21.25 5.50 17.93
N GLU A 203 22.31 4.99 17.29
CA GLU A 203 22.81 5.47 16.00
C GLU A 203 21.91 5.01 14.84
N ILE A 204 21.22 3.86 14.99
CA ILE A 204 20.27 3.34 14.02
C ILE A 204 19.04 4.24 14.05
N GLY A 205 18.59 4.65 12.86
CA GLY A 205 17.43 5.54 12.74
C GLY A 205 17.69 7.02 13.04
N LYS A 206 18.88 7.39 13.46
CA LYS A 206 19.22 8.79 13.74
C LYS A 206 18.95 9.69 12.55
N GLY A 207 18.04 10.66 12.74
CA GLY A 207 17.66 11.63 11.70
C GLY A 207 16.59 11.12 10.70
N SER A 208 16.07 9.89 10.87
CA SER A 208 14.98 9.35 10.05
C SER A 208 13.59 9.55 10.66
N SER A 209 13.47 10.12 11.87
CA SER A 209 12.24 10.14 12.69
C SER A 209 11.73 8.72 12.96
N PRO A 210 12.51 7.85 13.62
CA PRO A 210 12.18 6.46 13.79
C PRO A 210 10.94 6.26 14.68
N LEU A 211 10.23 5.16 14.48
CA LEU A 211 9.16 4.70 15.36
C LEU A 211 9.74 4.21 16.69
N ASP A 212 9.10 4.54 17.80
CA ASP A 212 9.53 4.10 19.13
C ASP A 212 8.71 2.91 19.64
N ALA A 213 9.22 2.29 20.72
CA ALA A 213 8.60 1.12 21.35
C ALA A 213 7.19 1.42 21.89
N ALA A 214 6.94 2.62 22.40
CA ALA A 214 5.64 3.01 22.95
C ALA A 214 4.59 3.07 21.83
N THR A 215 4.93 3.70 20.71
CA THR A 215 4.10 3.77 19.51
C THR A 215 3.78 2.36 18.97
N MET A 216 4.76 1.45 18.94
CA MET A 216 4.54 0.10 18.43
C MET A 216 3.64 -0.72 19.33
N LEU A 217 3.82 -0.66 20.66
CA LEU A 217 2.94 -1.32 21.62
C LEU A 217 1.50 -0.83 21.56
N GLU A 218 1.31 0.50 21.47
CA GLU A 218 -0.02 1.10 21.32
C GLU A 218 -0.67 0.68 20.01
N LEU A 219 0.07 0.69 18.91
CA LEU A 219 -0.42 0.31 17.58
C LEU A 219 -0.80 -1.18 17.53
N ASP A 220 0.00 -2.07 18.15
CA ASP A 220 -0.30 -3.50 18.21
C ASP A 220 -1.61 -3.75 18.97
N ALA A 221 -1.78 -3.15 20.14
CA ALA A 221 -3.02 -3.25 20.91
C ALA A 221 -4.23 -2.68 20.15
N TYR A 222 -4.06 -1.52 19.50
CA TYR A 222 -5.10 -0.88 18.69
C TYR A 222 -5.53 -1.74 17.50
N ALA A 223 -4.57 -2.38 16.82
CA ALA A 223 -4.81 -3.27 15.69
C ALA A 223 -5.50 -4.56 16.14
N ALA A 224 -5.04 -5.17 17.23
CA ALA A 224 -5.62 -6.38 17.80
C ALA A 224 -7.10 -6.20 18.19
N ASP A 225 -7.46 -5.08 18.81
CA ASP A 225 -8.85 -4.72 19.14
C ASP A 225 -9.76 -4.66 17.89
N ARG A 226 -9.18 -4.41 16.71
CA ARG A 226 -9.87 -4.30 15.41
C ARG A 226 -9.77 -5.56 14.55
N GLY A 227 -9.18 -6.63 15.11
CA GLY A 227 -8.95 -7.89 14.40
C GLY A 227 -7.98 -7.74 13.24
N VAL A 228 -7.02 -6.84 13.38
CA VAL A 228 -5.87 -6.67 12.48
C VAL A 228 -4.62 -7.12 13.23
N GLU A 229 -3.89 -8.09 12.70
CA GLU A 229 -2.62 -8.54 13.23
C GLU A 229 -1.52 -7.62 12.71
N LEU A 230 -0.79 -6.96 13.60
CA LEU A 230 0.41 -6.21 13.27
C LEU A 230 1.60 -7.18 13.29
N ILE A 231 2.04 -7.63 12.12
CA ILE A 231 3.17 -8.55 12.02
C ILE A 231 4.47 -7.74 12.04
N PRO A 232 5.40 -8.00 13.01
CA PRO A 232 6.71 -7.38 13.01
C PRO A 232 7.45 -7.68 11.70
N CYS A 233 8.11 -6.65 11.14
CA CYS A 233 8.79 -6.74 9.85
C CYS A 233 10.08 -5.91 9.94
N LEU A 234 11.23 -6.60 10.07
CA LEU A 234 12.54 -5.98 10.26
C LEU A 234 13.56 -6.62 9.32
N GLN A 235 14.25 -5.79 8.54
CA GLN A 235 15.27 -6.26 7.60
C GLN A 235 16.45 -6.92 8.33
N SER A 236 16.88 -8.07 7.82
CA SER A 236 17.87 -8.92 8.51
C SER A 236 18.96 -9.50 7.60
N LEU A 237 19.01 -9.13 6.32
CA LEU A 237 20.08 -9.59 5.40
C LEU A 237 20.46 -8.53 4.37
N GLY A 238 19.66 -8.31 3.29
CA GLY A 238 19.84 -7.25 2.31
C GLY A 238 19.33 -5.90 2.84
N HIS A 239 19.42 -4.83 2.05
CA HIS A 239 18.87 -3.50 2.39
C HIS A 239 19.36 -2.93 3.74
N MET A 240 20.55 -3.33 4.19
CA MET A 240 21.13 -2.89 5.47
C MET A 240 22.05 -1.66 5.33
N GLU A 241 22.08 -1.01 4.16
CA GLU A 241 23.01 0.08 3.83
C GLU A 241 23.00 1.20 4.86
N GLN A 242 21.83 1.59 5.37
CA GLN A 242 21.70 2.67 6.36
C GLN A 242 22.34 2.31 7.70
N ILE A 243 22.31 1.04 8.08
CA ILE A 243 22.93 0.52 9.31
C ILE A 243 24.43 0.29 9.08
N LEU A 244 24.78 -0.42 8.00
CA LEU A 244 26.16 -0.81 7.71
C LEU A 244 27.06 0.36 7.29
N SER A 245 26.49 1.51 6.93
CA SER A 245 27.25 2.75 6.70
C SER A 245 27.63 3.50 7.99
N ILE A 246 27.18 3.03 9.16
CA ILE A 246 27.59 3.52 10.47
C ILE A 246 28.89 2.81 10.87
N ASP A 247 29.91 3.55 11.26
CA ASP A 247 31.27 3.00 11.57
C ASP A 247 31.22 1.79 12.54
N ARG A 248 30.33 1.84 13.54
CA ARG A 248 30.15 0.75 14.53
C ARG A 248 29.76 -0.60 13.89
N TYR A 249 29.05 -0.58 12.76
CA TYR A 249 28.52 -1.78 12.11
C TYR A 249 29.17 -2.10 10.76
N ALA A 250 30.05 -1.24 10.27
CA ALA A 250 30.66 -1.36 8.94
C ALA A 250 31.40 -2.70 8.74
N GLU A 251 32.02 -3.23 9.79
CA GLU A 251 32.70 -4.52 9.75
C GLU A 251 31.78 -5.72 9.57
N LEU A 252 30.48 -5.57 9.77
CA LEU A 252 29.47 -6.62 9.56
C LEU A 252 29.03 -6.73 8.10
N ALA A 253 29.40 -5.76 7.25
CA ALA A 253 29.02 -5.74 5.85
C ALA A 253 29.62 -6.90 5.07
N GLU A 254 28.84 -7.53 4.19
CA GLU A 254 29.34 -8.56 3.29
C GLU A 254 30.41 -8.00 2.34
N SER A 255 30.21 -6.76 1.85
CA SER A 255 31.11 -6.09 0.91
C SER A 255 31.19 -4.58 1.16
N ASP A 256 32.10 -3.89 0.45
CA ASP A 256 32.25 -2.43 0.46
C ASP A 256 30.98 -1.69 -0.03
N ARG A 257 30.00 -2.41 -0.54
CA ARG A 257 28.69 -1.83 -0.90
C ARG A 257 27.80 -1.55 0.31
N HIS A 258 28.12 -2.13 1.46
CA HIS A 258 27.33 -2.06 2.70
C HIS A 258 25.87 -2.49 2.53
N TRP A 259 25.60 -3.35 1.53
CA TRP A 259 24.23 -3.71 1.18
C TRP A 259 23.66 -4.84 2.04
N SER A 260 24.43 -5.93 2.18
CA SER A 260 24.01 -7.09 3.00
C SER A 260 24.91 -7.25 4.22
N VAL A 261 24.36 -7.74 5.33
CA VAL A 261 25.19 -8.26 6.43
C VAL A 261 25.88 -9.56 6.01
N SER A 262 27.06 -9.83 6.56
CA SER A 262 27.79 -11.05 6.25
C SER A 262 27.32 -12.24 7.12
N PRO A 263 26.72 -13.30 6.55
CA PRO A 263 26.33 -14.49 7.29
C PRO A 263 27.52 -15.27 7.86
N SER A 264 28.72 -14.99 7.38
CA SER A 264 29.97 -15.62 7.87
C SER A 264 30.62 -14.86 9.02
N ASN A 265 30.11 -13.68 9.37
CA ASN A 265 30.57 -12.88 10.49
C ASN A 265 29.73 -13.19 11.76
N PRO A 266 30.34 -13.68 12.85
CA PRO A 266 29.62 -13.96 14.10
C PRO A 266 28.91 -12.71 14.69
N GLY A 267 29.52 -11.53 14.54
CA GLY A 267 28.97 -10.26 15.02
C GLY A 267 27.63 -9.92 14.36
N THR A 268 27.35 -10.43 13.16
CA THR A 268 26.04 -10.28 12.51
C THR A 268 24.91 -10.83 13.37
N TYR A 269 25.11 -12.01 13.96
CA TYR A 269 24.06 -12.65 14.78
C TYR A 269 23.96 -12.05 16.16
N ALA A 270 25.06 -11.56 16.73
CA ALA A 270 25.03 -10.80 17.97
C ALA A 270 24.19 -9.52 17.81
N LEU A 271 24.43 -8.76 16.72
CA LEU A 271 23.62 -7.58 16.41
C LEU A 271 22.13 -7.95 16.21
N LEU A 272 21.83 -8.95 15.37
CA LEU A 272 20.44 -9.31 15.09
C LEU A 272 19.70 -9.82 16.32
N GLU A 273 20.38 -10.55 17.23
CA GLU A 273 19.81 -10.99 18.52
C GLU A 273 19.45 -9.77 19.38
N GLU A 274 20.37 -8.81 19.55
CA GLU A 274 20.12 -7.57 20.30
C GLU A 274 18.95 -6.78 19.71
N LEU A 275 18.85 -6.66 18.36
CA LEU A 275 17.73 -5.98 17.72
C LEU A 275 16.39 -6.73 17.91
N TYR A 276 16.39 -8.07 17.84
CA TYR A 276 15.21 -8.88 18.03
C TYR A 276 14.72 -8.86 19.47
N ASP A 277 15.63 -8.86 20.45
CA ASP A 277 15.32 -8.77 21.87
C ASP A 277 14.57 -7.46 22.22
N GLU A 278 14.90 -6.36 21.55
CA GLU A 278 14.20 -5.08 21.73
C GLU A 278 12.91 -4.99 20.93
N PHE A 279 12.86 -5.54 19.71
CA PHE A 279 11.78 -5.30 18.75
C PHE A 279 10.63 -6.31 18.86
N LEU A 280 10.94 -7.63 18.87
CA LEU A 280 9.91 -8.66 18.76
C LEU A 280 8.93 -8.75 19.95
N PRO A 281 9.32 -8.45 21.19
CA PRO A 281 8.38 -8.44 22.32
C PRO A 281 7.30 -7.39 22.25
N LEU A 282 7.42 -6.37 21.39
CA LEU A 282 6.44 -5.29 21.23
C LEU A 282 5.17 -5.75 20.50
N PHE A 283 5.17 -6.94 19.91
CA PHE A 283 4.09 -7.43 19.06
C PHE A 283 3.45 -8.70 19.62
N SER A 284 2.13 -8.70 19.64
CA SER A 284 1.32 -9.86 20.00
C SER A 284 1.27 -10.94 18.91
N SER A 285 1.63 -10.61 17.65
CA SER A 285 1.71 -11.55 16.56
C SER A 285 2.68 -12.70 16.87
N SER A 286 2.28 -13.94 16.53
CA SER A 286 3.16 -15.11 16.58
C SER A 286 4.03 -15.26 15.31
N ARG A 287 3.99 -14.29 14.41
CA ARG A 287 4.73 -14.28 13.14
C ARG A 287 5.73 -13.13 13.11
N PHE A 288 6.81 -13.30 12.35
CA PHE A 288 7.83 -12.27 12.14
C PHE A 288 8.39 -12.35 10.72
N ASN A 289 8.33 -11.26 9.97
CA ASN A 289 8.96 -11.15 8.66
C ASN A 289 10.37 -10.56 8.80
N ALA A 290 11.38 -11.40 8.65
CA ALA A 290 12.79 -10.99 8.63
C ALA A 290 13.26 -10.47 7.27
N ASN A 291 12.35 -10.38 6.29
CA ASN A 291 12.60 -9.89 4.93
C ASN A 291 13.62 -10.74 4.15
N CYS A 292 14.92 -10.45 4.24
CA CYS A 292 16.02 -11.18 3.59
C CYS A 292 16.01 -11.12 2.05
N ASP A 293 15.34 -10.15 1.46
CA ASP A 293 15.26 -9.93 0.02
C ASP A 293 16.54 -9.30 -0.54
N GLU A 294 16.77 -9.57 -1.81
CA GLU A 294 17.78 -8.93 -2.68
C GLU A 294 19.20 -8.83 -2.11
N PRO A 295 19.78 -9.89 -1.50
CA PRO A 295 21.16 -9.85 -1.00
C PRO A 295 22.16 -9.96 -2.15
N PHE A 296 22.24 -8.94 -3.02
CA PHE A 296 22.97 -8.94 -4.29
C PHE A 296 24.49 -9.19 -4.16
N ASP A 297 25.07 -8.83 -3.04
CA ASP A 297 26.52 -9.01 -2.77
C ASP A 297 26.84 -10.26 -1.96
N LEU A 298 25.85 -11.08 -1.63
CA LEU A 298 26.04 -12.30 -0.84
C LEU A 298 27.04 -13.27 -1.48
N GLY A 299 28.06 -13.66 -0.72
CA GLY A 299 29.12 -14.55 -1.19
C GLY A 299 30.18 -13.88 -2.06
N ARG A 300 30.16 -12.53 -2.18
CA ARG A 300 31.11 -11.76 -3.00
C ARG A 300 32.12 -10.95 -2.19
N GLY A 301 32.01 -10.98 -0.86
CA GLY A 301 32.88 -10.24 0.05
C GLY A 301 33.44 -11.10 1.17
N GLN A 302 33.09 -10.80 2.44
CA GLN A 302 33.59 -11.54 3.59
C GLN A 302 33.36 -13.05 3.50
N SER A 303 32.14 -13.44 3.04
CA SER A 303 31.78 -14.85 2.92
C SER A 303 32.58 -15.58 1.85
N ALA A 304 33.07 -14.91 0.82
CA ALA A 304 33.95 -15.52 -0.18
C ALA A 304 35.28 -15.97 0.45
N SER A 305 35.81 -15.24 1.43
CA SER A 305 37.08 -15.57 2.12
C SER A 305 36.85 -16.49 3.32
N ARG A 306 35.81 -16.22 4.14
CA ARG A 306 35.55 -16.97 5.40
C ARG A 306 34.89 -18.33 5.19
N ALA A 307 34.10 -18.46 4.10
CA ALA A 307 33.38 -19.69 3.77
C ALA A 307 33.50 -20.06 2.28
N PRO A 308 34.70 -20.23 1.73
CA PRO A 308 34.95 -20.33 0.28
C PRO A 308 34.32 -21.54 -0.40
N ARG A 309 33.85 -22.53 0.36
CA ARG A 309 33.16 -23.72 -0.17
C ARG A 309 31.65 -23.56 -0.24
N LYS A 310 31.07 -22.44 0.26
CA LYS A 310 29.65 -22.21 0.27
C LYS A 310 29.22 -21.32 -0.91
N THR A 311 28.22 -21.77 -1.65
CA THR A 311 27.59 -20.96 -2.66
C THR A 311 26.69 -19.89 -2.01
N PRO A 312 26.33 -18.80 -2.70
CA PRO A 312 25.37 -17.82 -2.18
C PRO A 312 24.08 -18.46 -1.68
N GLY A 313 23.56 -19.48 -2.40
CA GLY A 313 22.39 -20.25 -1.97
C GLY A 313 22.55 -20.97 -0.65
N MET A 314 23.70 -21.58 -0.42
CA MET A 314 24.01 -22.25 0.85
C MET A 314 24.15 -21.24 1.99
N LEU A 315 24.82 -20.10 1.74
CA LEU A 315 24.96 -19.03 2.73
C LEU A 315 23.61 -18.48 3.14
N PHE A 316 22.71 -18.27 2.17
CA PHE A 316 21.35 -17.81 2.43
C PHE A 316 20.57 -18.82 3.27
N ALA A 317 20.55 -20.09 2.88
CA ALA A 317 19.82 -21.13 3.62
C ALA A 317 20.32 -21.26 5.07
N ASP A 318 21.65 -21.23 5.28
CA ASP A 318 22.24 -21.26 6.61
C ASP A 318 21.86 -20.03 7.45
N HIS A 319 21.83 -18.86 6.80
CA HIS A 319 21.42 -17.61 7.45
C HIS A 319 19.96 -17.67 7.89
N VAL A 320 19.04 -17.99 6.99
CA VAL A 320 17.61 -18.08 7.29
C VAL A 320 17.35 -19.10 8.41
N ASN A 321 18.00 -20.26 8.40
CA ASN A 321 17.87 -21.25 9.46
C ASN A 321 18.40 -20.75 10.83
N LYS A 322 19.37 -19.84 10.85
CA LYS A 322 19.80 -19.18 12.09
C LYS A 322 18.78 -18.14 12.56
N LEU A 323 18.24 -17.33 11.64
CA LEU A 323 17.17 -16.37 11.95
C LEU A 323 15.92 -17.07 12.46
N GLU A 324 15.59 -18.22 11.88
CA GLU A 324 14.42 -19.04 12.29
C GLU A 324 14.61 -19.51 13.75
N ARG A 325 15.81 -19.98 14.14
CA ARG A 325 16.09 -20.31 15.54
C ARG A 325 15.98 -19.10 16.47
N LEU A 326 16.51 -17.94 16.07
CA LEU A 326 16.37 -16.69 16.85
C LEU A 326 14.89 -16.27 16.95
N ALA A 327 14.12 -16.33 15.88
CA ALA A 327 12.70 -16.02 15.92
C ALA A 327 11.92 -16.95 16.87
N LYS A 328 12.26 -18.24 16.87
CA LYS A 328 11.65 -19.25 17.78
C LYS A 328 11.94 -18.97 19.25
N THR A 329 13.06 -18.39 19.65
CA THR A 329 13.31 -17.99 21.05
C THR A 329 12.32 -16.93 21.53
N HIS A 330 11.76 -16.13 20.59
CA HIS A 330 10.71 -15.15 20.85
C HIS A 330 9.30 -15.69 20.59
N GLY A 331 9.12 -17.00 20.35
CA GLY A 331 7.84 -17.62 20.04
C GLY A 331 7.26 -17.19 18.68
N LYS A 332 8.12 -16.77 17.72
CA LYS A 332 7.70 -16.30 16.41
C LYS A 332 7.97 -17.32 15.31
N GLN A 333 7.03 -17.48 14.38
CA GLN A 333 7.22 -18.17 13.11
C GLN A 333 7.87 -17.21 12.12
N LEU A 334 8.97 -17.63 11.51
CA LEU A 334 9.72 -16.81 10.56
C LEU A 334 8.99 -16.71 9.20
N MET A 335 8.99 -15.51 8.64
CA MET A 335 8.59 -15.21 7.26
C MET A 335 9.75 -14.53 6.53
N ILE A 336 9.90 -14.80 5.22
CA ILE A 336 10.90 -14.16 4.36
C ILE A 336 10.32 -13.90 2.97
N TRP A 337 10.89 -12.93 2.25
CA TRP A 337 10.62 -12.74 0.82
C TRP A 337 11.22 -13.88 -0.01
N ALA A 338 10.52 -14.30 -1.06
CA ALA A 338 10.80 -15.55 -1.79
C ALA A 338 11.62 -15.39 -3.07
N ASP A 339 12.17 -14.21 -3.38
CA ASP A 339 13.01 -13.99 -4.57
C ASP A 339 14.19 -14.96 -4.63
N PHE A 340 14.90 -15.12 -3.53
CA PHE A 340 16.00 -16.03 -3.41
C PHE A 340 15.60 -17.52 -3.60
N ALA A 341 14.39 -17.89 -3.16
CA ALA A 341 13.86 -19.24 -3.33
C ALA A 341 13.67 -19.61 -4.82
N HIS A 342 13.41 -18.62 -5.66
CA HIS A 342 13.33 -18.80 -7.13
C HIS A 342 14.70 -18.80 -7.79
N GLN A 343 15.65 -18.05 -7.23
CA GLN A 343 17.02 -17.99 -7.74
C GLN A 343 17.81 -19.27 -7.46
N TYR A 344 17.58 -19.87 -6.28
CA TYR A 344 18.30 -21.05 -5.80
C TYR A 344 17.35 -22.17 -5.35
N PRO A 345 16.52 -22.71 -6.25
CA PRO A 345 15.44 -23.64 -5.90
C PRO A 345 15.91 -24.95 -5.28
N ASP A 346 17.16 -25.36 -5.54
CA ASP A 346 17.76 -26.57 -4.95
C ASP A 346 18.06 -26.39 -3.46
N GLN A 347 18.35 -25.16 -3.02
CA GLN A 347 18.66 -24.85 -1.63
C GLN A 347 17.41 -24.84 -0.73
N LEU A 348 16.21 -24.79 -1.30
CA LEU A 348 14.96 -24.92 -0.54
C LEU A 348 14.85 -26.22 0.27
N ALA A 349 15.57 -27.26 -0.14
CA ALA A 349 15.62 -28.52 0.63
C ALA A 349 16.24 -28.34 2.02
N HIS A 350 17.07 -27.33 2.20
CA HIS A 350 17.82 -27.04 3.44
C HIS A 350 17.10 -26.02 4.34
N LEU A 351 16.01 -25.42 3.89
CA LEU A 351 15.21 -24.51 4.73
C LEU A 351 14.24 -25.31 5.62
N ASP A 352 14.03 -24.83 6.85
CA ASP A 352 12.95 -25.30 7.72
C ASP A 352 11.60 -25.08 7.05
N ARG A 353 10.72 -26.09 7.12
CA ARG A 353 9.38 -26.03 6.49
C ARG A 353 8.40 -25.13 7.22
N ASP A 354 8.70 -24.74 8.45
CA ASP A 354 7.92 -23.77 9.21
C ASP A 354 8.10 -22.33 8.69
N VAL A 355 9.13 -22.06 7.86
CA VAL A 355 9.35 -20.74 7.26
C VAL A 355 8.24 -20.44 6.24
N VAL A 356 7.58 -19.30 6.39
CA VAL A 356 6.58 -18.80 5.43
C VAL A 356 7.26 -18.01 4.32
N LEU A 357 6.93 -18.31 3.08
CA LEU A 357 7.50 -17.66 1.90
C LEU A 357 6.54 -16.61 1.34
N LEU A 358 6.99 -15.36 1.30
CA LEU A 358 6.27 -14.21 0.75
C LEU A 358 6.69 -14.05 -0.73
N ASP A 359 5.89 -14.57 -1.66
CA ASP A 359 6.24 -14.59 -3.08
C ASP A 359 5.74 -13.34 -3.79
N TRP A 360 6.65 -12.52 -4.30
CA TRP A 360 6.36 -11.20 -4.83
C TRP A 360 6.74 -11.00 -6.31
N TRP A 361 5.98 -10.16 -6.98
CA TRP A 361 6.25 -9.61 -8.30
C TRP A 361 5.28 -8.48 -8.61
N TYR A 362 5.71 -7.41 -9.28
CA TYR A 362 4.94 -6.17 -9.33
C TYR A 362 4.47 -5.77 -10.74
N GLU A 363 4.98 -6.41 -11.78
CA GLU A 363 4.42 -6.24 -13.10
C GLU A 363 3.24 -7.19 -13.33
N ALA A 364 2.25 -6.76 -14.15
CA ALA A 364 1.06 -7.54 -14.44
C ALA A 364 1.38 -8.90 -15.08
N SER A 365 2.44 -8.97 -15.87
CA SER A 365 2.90 -10.23 -16.47
C SER A 365 3.93 -10.92 -15.59
N PHE A 366 3.61 -12.14 -15.12
CA PHE A 366 4.53 -12.98 -14.36
C PHE A 366 4.16 -14.48 -14.50
N ASP A 367 5.09 -15.36 -14.10
CA ASP A 367 4.86 -16.82 -14.05
C ASP A 367 3.96 -17.17 -12.85
N ALA A 368 2.69 -17.43 -13.11
CA ALA A 368 1.71 -17.80 -12.09
C ALA A 368 2.01 -19.15 -11.40
N ASP A 369 2.87 -19.98 -11.99
CA ASP A 369 3.26 -21.29 -11.43
C ASP A 369 4.26 -21.17 -10.26
N ARG A 370 4.78 -19.99 -9.98
CA ARG A 370 5.71 -19.72 -8.87
C ARG A 370 5.18 -20.26 -7.54
N ILE A 371 3.94 -19.90 -7.18
CA ILE A 371 3.29 -20.37 -5.95
C ILE A 371 3.23 -21.90 -5.92
N ARG A 372 2.81 -22.52 -7.04
CA ARG A 372 2.73 -23.98 -7.14
C ARG A 372 4.07 -24.66 -6.90
N LYS A 373 5.17 -24.10 -7.43
CA LYS A 373 6.53 -24.62 -7.25
C LYS A 373 6.94 -24.64 -5.77
N LEU A 374 6.69 -23.55 -5.05
CA LEU A 374 7.01 -23.42 -3.62
C LEU A 374 6.09 -24.31 -2.76
N ARG A 375 4.78 -24.32 -3.03
CA ARG A 375 3.81 -25.18 -2.33
C ARG A 375 4.14 -26.68 -2.47
N ARG A 376 4.57 -27.12 -3.66
CA ARG A 376 5.00 -28.52 -3.89
C ARG A 376 6.25 -28.90 -3.10
N LYS A 377 7.07 -27.93 -2.72
CA LYS A 377 8.22 -28.13 -1.83
C LYS A 377 7.82 -28.18 -0.34
N GLY A 378 6.54 -28.00 -0.02
CA GLY A 378 5.98 -28.12 1.34
C GLY A 378 5.93 -26.81 2.14
N PHE A 379 6.22 -25.65 1.55
CA PHE A 379 6.17 -24.36 2.25
C PHE A 379 4.75 -23.78 2.30
N GLU A 380 4.47 -23.05 3.37
CA GLU A 380 3.40 -22.07 3.36
C GLU A 380 3.82 -20.88 2.49
N VAL A 381 2.91 -20.39 1.62
CA VAL A 381 3.21 -19.33 0.66
C VAL A 381 2.12 -18.27 0.70
N TRP A 382 2.52 -17.01 0.72
CA TRP A 382 1.65 -15.87 0.51
C TRP A 382 1.91 -15.26 -0.87
N ALA A 383 0.84 -14.81 -1.51
CA ALA A 383 0.88 -14.04 -2.76
C ALA A 383 1.07 -12.56 -2.42
N CYS A 384 2.13 -11.93 -2.96
CA CYS A 384 2.49 -10.56 -2.62
C CYS A 384 2.51 -9.66 -3.87
N PRO A 385 1.34 -9.20 -4.35
CA PRO A 385 1.25 -8.19 -5.39
C PRO A 385 1.70 -6.81 -4.90
N GLY A 386 1.74 -5.83 -5.81
CA GLY A 386 2.08 -4.46 -5.49
C GLY A 386 1.04 -3.41 -5.90
N THR A 387 1.01 -2.31 -5.17
CA THR A 387 0.13 -1.16 -5.42
C THR A 387 0.50 -0.39 -6.69
N SER A 388 1.71 -0.56 -7.20
CA SER A 388 2.28 0.21 -8.32
C SER A 388 2.26 1.73 -8.12
N THR A 389 2.43 2.17 -6.87
CA THR A 389 2.41 3.59 -6.46
C THR A 389 3.80 4.19 -6.36
N TRP A 390 4.82 3.38 -5.99
CA TRP A 390 6.20 3.87 -5.86
C TRP A 390 6.80 4.22 -7.21
N ASN A 391 7.73 5.14 -7.20
CA ASN A 391 8.31 5.73 -8.40
C ASN A 391 7.27 6.33 -9.37
N CYS A 392 6.10 6.72 -8.86
CA CYS A 392 5.00 7.33 -9.59
C CYS A 392 4.47 8.55 -8.85
N LEU A 393 4.05 9.59 -9.57
CA LEU A 393 3.25 10.68 -8.99
C LEU A 393 1.82 10.24 -8.72
N PHE A 394 1.30 9.36 -9.60
CA PHE A 394 0.03 8.67 -9.45
C PHE A 394 0.20 7.21 -9.86
N PRO A 395 -0.50 6.24 -9.21
CA PRO A 395 -0.31 4.81 -9.47
C PRO A 395 -0.48 4.41 -10.92
N ARG A 396 0.24 3.39 -11.37
CA ARG A 396 -0.06 2.68 -12.62
C ARG A 396 -1.26 1.76 -12.37
N ALA A 397 -2.48 2.34 -12.37
CA ALA A 397 -3.67 1.69 -11.86
C ALA A 397 -4.03 0.38 -12.60
N GLU A 398 -3.88 0.34 -13.91
CA GLU A 398 -4.14 -0.85 -14.73
C GLU A 398 -3.16 -1.99 -14.35
N ASN A 399 -1.85 -1.68 -14.26
CA ASN A 399 -0.86 -2.66 -13.81
C ASN A 399 -1.15 -3.18 -12.40
N SER A 400 -1.49 -2.29 -11.47
CA SER A 400 -1.83 -2.67 -10.09
C SER A 400 -3.04 -3.60 -10.05
N GLN A 401 -4.13 -3.24 -10.73
CA GLN A 401 -5.35 -4.04 -10.75
C GLN A 401 -5.11 -5.43 -11.37
N GLU A 402 -4.43 -5.49 -12.51
CA GLU A 402 -4.14 -6.75 -13.17
C GLU A 402 -3.16 -7.61 -12.36
N ASN A 403 -2.09 -7.02 -11.82
CA ASN A 403 -1.12 -7.71 -10.98
C ASN A 403 -1.80 -8.33 -9.75
N ILE A 404 -2.57 -7.55 -9.00
CA ILE A 404 -3.30 -8.03 -7.80
C ILE A 404 -4.28 -9.15 -8.17
N THR A 405 -5.04 -9.00 -9.27
CA THR A 405 -6.01 -9.99 -9.72
C THR A 405 -5.32 -11.31 -10.08
N ARG A 406 -4.24 -11.25 -10.86
CA ARG A 406 -3.48 -12.45 -11.27
C ARG A 406 -2.84 -13.17 -10.07
N TRP A 407 -2.30 -12.42 -9.10
CA TRP A 407 -1.79 -12.99 -7.86
C TRP A 407 -2.87 -13.68 -7.04
N ALA A 408 -4.03 -13.05 -6.90
CA ALA A 408 -5.16 -13.64 -6.19
C ALA A 408 -5.66 -14.92 -6.88
N ASP A 409 -5.76 -14.92 -8.21
CA ASP A 409 -6.16 -16.10 -9.00
C ASP A 409 -5.15 -17.25 -8.89
N ALA A 410 -3.86 -16.93 -9.00
CA ALA A 410 -2.79 -17.90 -8.81
C ALA A 410 -2.79 -18.46 -7.38
N GLY A 411 -2.97 -17.59 -6.37
CA GLY A 411 -3.05 -17.96 -4.96
C GLY A 411 -4.22 -18.91 -4.69
N ARG A 412 -5.43 -18.58 -5.17
CA ARG A 412 -6.61 -19.46 -5.04
C ARG A 412 -6.39 -20.83 -5.70
N ARG A 413 -5.81 -20.82 -6.89
CA ARG A 413 -5.56 -22.03 -7.69
C ARG A 413 -4.50 -22.93 -7.09
N HIS A 414 -3.47 -22.35 -6.50
CA HIS A 414 -2.29 -23.09 -6.04
C HIS A 414 -2.14 -23.15 -4.52
N GLY A 415 -3.13 -22.67 -3.77
CA GLY A 415 -3.20 -22.85 -2.31
C GLY A 415 -2.30 -21.90 -1.52
N ALA A 416 -2.11 -20.66 -1.97
CA ALA A 416 -1.56 -19.62 -1.11
C ALA A 416 -2.51 -19.35 0.06
N THR A 417 -1.99 -19.16 1.27
CA THR A 417 -2.77 -18.94 2.48
C THR A 417 -3.04 -17.47 2.73
N GLY A 418 -2.18 -16.57 2.20
CA GLY A 418 -2.29 -15.14 2.34
C GLY A 418 -2.19 -14.38 1.03
N LEU A 419 -2.77 -13.17 1.02
CA LEU A 419 -2.57 -12.14 0.00
C LEU A 419 -2.18 -10.84 0.68
N LEU A 420 -0.92 -10.42 0.47
CA LEU A 420 -0.32 -9.23 1.07
C LEU A 420 -0.02 -8.20 -0.02
N ASN A 421 -0.81 -7.15 -0.12
CA ASN A 421 -0.60 -6.09 -1.10
C ASN A 421 0.48 -5.13 -0.61
N THR A 422 1.61 -5.05 -1.31
CA THR A 422 2.78 -4.28 -0.89
C THR A 422 2.78 -2.87 -1.44
N ASP A 423 3.17 -1.89 -0.62
CA ASP A 423 3.27 -0.47 -0.96
C ASP A 423 4.65 0.05 -0.61
N TRP A 424 5.55 0.05 -1.61
CA TRP A 424 6.94 0.40 -1.45
C TRP A 424 7.21 1.90 -1.61
N GLY A 425 8.38 2.33 -1.15
CA GLY A 425 8.88 3.70 -1.28
C GLY A 425 10.22 3.81 -1.99
N ASP A 426 10.54 2.89 -2.90
CA ASP A 426 11.84 2.80 -3.59
C ASP A 426 12.33 4.13 -4.14
N PHE A 427 13.63 4.41 -3.97
CA PHE A 427 14.31 5.65 -4.37
C PHE A 427 13.74 6.93 -3.74
N GLY A 428 13.05 6.79 -2.62
CA GLY A 428 12.38 7.85 -1.87
C GLY A 428 10.85 7.76 -1.96
N HIS A 429 10.21 7.76 -0.81
CA HIS A 429 8.77 7.58 -0.68
C HIS A 429 8.03 8.89 -0.97
N TYR A 430 7.98 9.32 -2.24
CA TYR A 430 7.37 10.58 -2.65
C TYR A 430 5.85 10.52 -2.82
N ASN A 431 5.29 9.34 -3.08
CA ASN A 431 3.86 9.14 -3.25
C ASN A 431 3.10 9.40 -1.95
N ALA A 432 1.94 10.01 -2.04
CA ALA A 432 1.07 10.25 -0.90
C ALA A 432 0.20 9.01 -0.61
N LEU A 433 -0.14 8.77 0.66
CA LEU A 433 -0.95 7.60 1.06
C LEU A 433 -2.31 7.55 0.33
N GLY A 434 -2.93 8.71 0.11
CA GLY A 434 -4.21 8.81 -0.57
C GLY A 434 -4.23 8.19 -1.97
N VAL A 435 -3.09 8.13 -2.69
CA VAL A 435 -3.07 7.53 -4.02
C VAL A 435 -3.03 6.00 -3.99
N SER A 436 -2.64 5.37 -2.86
CA SER A 436 -2.59 3.92 -2.69
C SER A 436 -3.95 3.29 -2.35
N LEU A 437 -4.92 4.09 -1.89
CA LEU A 437 -6.19 3.59 -1.31
C LEU A 437 -7.01 2.74 -2.27
N HIS A 438 -6.99 3.05 -3.57
CA HIS A 438 -7.69 2.28 -4.59
C HIS A 438 -7.10 0.87 -4.74
N SER A 439 -5.78 0.75 -4.71
CA SER A 439 -5.07 -0.52 -4.78
C SER A 439 -5.27 -1.34 -3.51
N TYR A 440 -5.32 -0.71 -2.33
CA TYR A 440 -5.66 -1.41 -1.07
C TYR A 440 -7.07 -1.99 -1.12
N ALA A 441 -8.03 -1.19 -1.58
CA ALA A 441 -9.42 -1.62 -1.72
C ALA A 441 -9.59 -2.72 -2.77
N TRP A 442 -8.84 -2.65 -3.90
CA TRP A 442 -8.83 -3.71 -4.90
C TRP A 442 -8.23 -5.00 -4.36
N GLY A 443 -7.11 -4.91 -3.62
CA GLY A 443 -6.49 -6.04 -2.93
C GLY A 443 -7.45 -6.71 -1.94
N ALA A 444 -8.17 -5.91 -1.16
CA ALA A 444 -9.18 -6.40 -0.23
C ALA A 444 -10.32 -7.15 -0.95
N GLN A 445 -10.82 -6.60 -2.07
CA GLN A 445 -11.83 -7.23 -2.91
C GLN A 445 -11.33 -8.58 -3.45
N GLN A 446 -10.11 -8.60 -4.01
CA GLN A 446 -9.52 -9.80 -4.59
C GLN A 446 -9.18 -10.86 -3.55
N ALA A 447 -8.78 -10.47 -2.35
CA ALA A 447 -8.50 -11.40 -1.25
C ALA A 447 -9.78 -12.00 -0.64
N TRP A 448 -10.90 -11.30 -0.75
CA TRP A 448 -12.19 -11.73 -0.19
C TRP A 448 -12.98 -12.64 -1.14
N SER A 449 -13.32 -12.17 -2.34
CA SER A 449 -14.25 -12.90 -3.23
C SER A 449 -13.81 -12.99 -4.69
N GLY A 450 -12.80 -12.26 -5.12
CA GLY A 450 -12.19 -12.35 -6.45
C GLY A 450 -12.95 -11.67 -7.57
N GLU A 451 -14.21 -12.02 -7.79
CA GLU A 451 -14.99 -11.45 -8.88
C GLU A 451 -15.47 -10.04 -8.59
N THR A 452 -15.31 -9.13 -9.58
CA THR A 452 -15.87 -7.79 -9.49
C THR A 452 -16.09 -7.15 -10.87
N ASP A 453 -17.21 -6.42 -10.99
CA ASP A 453 -17.46 -5.46 -12.07
C ASP A 453 -16.83 -4.13 -11.70
N GLU A 454 -16.04 -3.52 -12.60
CA GLU A 454 -15.33 -2.26 -12.33
C GLU A 454 -16.27 -1.12 -11.89
N LYS A 455 -17.43 -0.98 -12.51
CA LYS A 455 -18.38 0.09 -12.15
C LYS A 455 -18.98 -0.12 -10.77
N ARG A 456 -19.18 -1.39 -10.41
CA ARG A 456 -19.64 -1.75 -9.08
C ARG A 456 -18.54 -1.49 -8.06
N PHE A 457 -17.30 -1.86 -8.38
CA PHE A 457 -16.15 -1.57 -7.54
C PHE A 457 -15.95 -0.06 -7.34
N ASP A 458 -16.01 0.75 -8.40
CA ASP A 458 -15.87 2.21 -8.31
C ASP A 458 -16.89 2.82 -7.32
N ARG A 459 -18.16 2.35 -7.33
CA ARG A 459 -19.18 2.79 -6.37
C ARG A 459 -18.87 2.33 -4.95
N ALA A 460 -18.49 1.07 -4.81
CA ALA A 460 -18.17 0.47 -3.52
C ALA A 460 -16.95 1.13 -2.89
N PHE A 461 -15.92 1.43 -3.68
CA PHE A 461 -14.73 2.15 -3.26
C PHE A 461 -15.06 3.57 -2.76
N GLY A 462 -15.84 4.34 -3.54
CA GLY A 462 -16.29 5.68 -3.12
C GLY A 462 -17.02 5.64 -1.77
N ARG A 463 -17.89 4.65 -1.57
CA ARG A 463 -18.62 4.44 -0.32
C ARG A 463 -17.72 4.02 0.84
N ALA A 464 -16.92 2.98 0.66
CA ALA A 464 -16.17 2.36 1.75
C ALA A 464 -15.01 3.24 2.24
N VAL A 465 -14.38 4.02 1.36
CA VAL A 465 -13.18 4.80 1.68
C VAL A 465 -13.48 6.27 1.93
N PHE A 466 -14.46 6.85 1.21
CA PHE A 466 -14.73 8.28 1.23
C PHE A 466 -16.13 8.67 1.71
N ASP A 467 -16.95 7.68 2.08
CA ASP A 467 -18.37 7.83 2.38
C ASP A 467 -19.15 8.61 1.30
N GLU A 468 -18.76 8.41 0.03
CA GLU A 468 -19.35 9.07 -1.13
C GLU A 468 -20.21 8.12 -1.94
N ASP A 469 -21.44 8.55 -2.26
CA ASP A 469 -22.33 7.80 -3.15
C ASP A 469 -21.98 8.04 -4.61
N GLY A 470 -21.79 6.96 -5.36
CA GLY A 470 -21.49 7.00 -6.79
C GLY A 470 -20.11 6.48 -7.14
N ASP A 471 -19.78 6.56 -8.43
CA ASP A 471 -18.58 5.96 -9.01
C ASP A 471 -17.48 6.99 -9.38
N ARG A 472 -17.68 8.26 -8.98
CA ARG A 472 -16.86 9.39 -9.46
C ARG A 472 -15.39 9.23 -9.08
N LEU A 473 -15.12 8.92 -7.80
CA LEU A 473 -13.75 8.79 -7.28
C LEU A 473 -13.04 7.57 -7.88
N GLY A 474 -13.67 6.39 -7.91
CA GLY A 474 -13.07 5.20 -8.52
C GLY A 474 -12.70 5.44 -9.99
N ARG A 475 -13.63 6.00 -10.78
CA ARG A 475 -13.35 6.39 -12.16
C ARG A 475 -12.24 7.43 -12.29
N LEU A 476 -12.15 8.37 -11.34
CA LEU A 476 -11.07 9.37 -11.36
C LEU A 476 -9.71 8.70 -11.12
N TYR A 477 -9.61 7.79 -10.14
CA TYR A 477 -8.38 7.02 -9.92
C TYR A 477 -7.94 6.26 -11.17
N ARG A 478 -8.84 5.54 -11.82
CA ARG A 478 -8.51 4.79 -13.05
C ARG A 478 -8.07 5.73 -14.19
N ARG A 479 -8.73 6.87 -14.36
CA ARG A 479 -8.38 7.86 -15.40
C ARG A 479 -7.03 8.52 -15.14
N LEU A 480 -6.73 8.89 -13.90
CA LEU A 480 -5.43 9.42 -13.52
C LEU A 480 -4.35 8.34 -13.62
N GLY A 481 -4.64 7.13 -13.17
CA GLY A 481 -3.74 5.99 -13.24
C GLY A 481 -3.38 5.53 -14.65
N ALA A 482 -4.16 5.92 -15.67
CA ALA A 482 -3.83 5.73 -17.08
C ALA A 482 -2.88 6.81 -17.65
N ILE A 483 -2.38 7.74 -16.79
CA ILE A 483 -1.50 8.85 -17.19
C ILE A 483 -0.13 8.66 -16.53
N HIS A 484 0.62 7.70 -16.98
CA HIS A 484 1.94 7.39 -16.47
C HIS A 484 3.01 7.28 -17.57
N ASP A 485 2.61 7.34 -18.86
CA ASP A 485 3.48 7.15 -19.99
C ASP A 485 4.05 8.47 -20.52
N ALA A 486 5.32 8.45 -20.87
CA ALA A 486 6.03 9.53 -21.56
C ALA A 486 6.75 9.04 -22.84
N GLY A 487 6.34 7.89 -23.37
CA GLY A 487 6.88 7.27 -24.57
C GLY A 487 7.88 6.14 -24.33
N PHE A 488 8.13 5.81 -23.05
CA PHE A 488 8.92 4.64 -22.65
C PHE A 488 8.47 4.18 -21.26
N GLN A 489 8.74 2.93 -20.93
CA GLN A 489 8.39 2.36 -19.63
C GLN A 489 9.59 2.38 -18.68
N VAL A 490 9.30 2.62 -17.43
CA VAL A 490 10.22 2.43 -16.30
C VAL A 490 9.65 1.28 -15.47
N ALA A 491 10.44 0.26 -15.21
CA ALA A 491 9.99 -0.84 -14.37
C ALA A 491 9.62 -0.32 -12.98
N ASN A 492 8.52 -0.82 -12.47
CA ASN A 492 7.96 -0.41 -11.17
C ASN A 492 7.77 1.10 -11.02
N GLY A 493 7.64 1.87 -12.11
CA GLY A 493 7.56 3.33 -12.00
C GLY A 493 6.99 4.03 -13.23
N SER A 494 7.06 5.36 -13.20
CA SER A 494 6.64 6.25 -14.27
C SER A 494 7.72 7.31 -14.57
N PRO A 495 8.07 7.55 -15.85
CA PRO A 495 9.00 8.62 -16.21
C PRO A 495 8.51 10.00 -15.78
N LEU A 496 7.21 10.21 -15.58
CA LEU A 496 6.65 11.49 -15.13
C LEU A 496 7.14 11.90 -13.74
N GLN A 497 7.43 10.95 -12.85
CA GLN A 497 8.02 11.27 -11.55
C GLN A 497 9.39 11.92 -11.69
N TYR A 498 10.24 11.37 -12.54
CA TYR A 498 11.56 11.93 -12.79
C TYR A 498 11.48 13.31 -13.46
N LEU A 499 10.55 13.48 -14.42
CA LEU A 499 10.30 14.79 -15.05
C LEU A 499 9.85 15.84 -14.02
N TYR A 500 9.11 15.47 -12.98
CA TYR A 500 8.70 16.37 -11.91
C TYR A 500 9.89 16.82 -11.04
N PHE A 501 10.67 15.87 -10.54
CA PHE A 501 11.69 16.13 -9.53
C PHE A 501 13.02 16.62 -10.12
N ASP A 502 13.38 16.22 -11.32
CA ASP A 502 14.70 16.47 -11.87
C ASP A 502 14.87 17.89 -12.40
N ALA A 503 16.10 18.40 -12.32
CA ALA A 503 16.49 19.65 -12.94
C ALA A 503 16.43 19.53 -14.49
N LEU A 504 16.15 20.64 -15.17
CA LEU A 504 16.31 20.70 -16.62
C LEU A 504 17.78 20.51 -16.99
N GLY A 505 18.04 19.52 -17.79
CA GLY A 505 19.37 19.17 -18.26
C GLY A 505 19.32 17.91 -19.10
N PRO A 506 20.45 17.44 -19.65
CA PRO A 506 20.51 16.15 -20.29
C PRO A 506 20.39 15.07 -19.20
N SER A 507 19.16 14.67 -18.90
CA SER A 507 18.90 13.51 -18.06
C SER A 507 18.60 12.33 -18.97
N PHE A 508 18.92 11.13 -18.53
CA PHE A 508 18.56 9.88 -19.19
C PHE A 508 17.07 9.85 -19.57
N PHE A 509 16.20 10.26 -18.67
CA PHE A 509 14.76 10.25 -18.89
C PHE A 509 14.33 11.20 -20.03
N LEU A 510 14.89 12.42 -20.09
CA LEU A 510 14.57 13.39 -21.15
C LEU A 510 15.01 12.94 -22.55
N GLN A 511 16.05 12.10 -22.67
CA GLN A 511 16.50 11.58 -23.95
C GLN A 511 15.51 10.58 -24.58
N HIS A 512 14.73 9.90 -23.75
CA HIS A 512 13.79 8.85 -24.19
C HIS A 512 12.33 9.32 -24.24
N VAL A 513 12.03 10.51 -23.73
CA VAL A 513 10.67 11.07 -23.71
C VAL A 513 10.21 11.37 -25.13
N GLN A 514 8.99 10.97 -25.44
CA GLN A 514 8.34 11.24 -26.72
C GLN A 514 7.30 12.34 -26.58
N ARG A 515 7.41 13.38 -27.42
CA ARG A 515 6.47 14.52 -27.45
C ARG A 515 5.02 14.07 -27.55
N ARG A 516 4.72 13.14 -28.47
CA ARG A 516 3.35 12.62 -28.70
C ARG A 516 2.74 12.00 -27.44
N ALA A 517 3.54 11.27 -26.65
CA ALA A 517 3.09 10.66 -25.40
C ALA A 517 2.75 11.73 -24.35
N LEU A 518 3.61 12.75 -24.18
CA LEU A 518 3.35 13.87 -23.28
C LEU A 518 2.11 14.69 -23.70
N GLU A 519 1.94 14.96 -24.99
CA GLU A 519 0.74 15.65 -25.51
C GLU A 519 -0.53 14.82 -25.28
N SER A 520 -0.44 13.50 -25.43
CA SER A 520 -1.55 12.60 -25.08
C SER A 520 -1.88 12.66 -23.61
N SER A 521 -0.86 12.63 -22.74
CA SER A 521 -1.01 12.77 -21.28
C SER A 521 -1.64 14.11 -20.90
N ALA A 522 -1.20 15.21 -21.52
CA ALA A 522 -1.79 16.54 -21.32
C ALA A 522 -3.30 16.56 -21.67
N ARG A 523 -3.69 16.01 -22.81
CA ARG A 523 -5.11 15.91 -23.21
C ARG A 523 -5.93 15.05 -22.27
N LYS A 524 -5.36 13.94 -21.73
CA LYS A 524 -6.05 13.10 -20.73
C LYS A 524 -6.29 13.88 -19.44
N LEU A 525 -5.28 14.63 -18.98
CA LEU A 525 -5.38 15.47 -17.76
C LEU A 525 -6.42 16.59 -17.91
N GLU A 526 -6.49 17.24 -19.06
CA GLU A 526 -7.48 18.27 -19.37
C GLU A 526 -8.92 17.73 -19.23
N ARG A 527 -9.17 16.51 -19.71
CA ARG A 527 -10.50 15.84 -19.58
C ARG A 527 -10.95 15.54 -18.16
N VAL A 528 -10.05 15.56 -17.18
CA VAL A 528 -10.34 15.32 -15.77
C VAL A 528 -10.15 16.57 -14.90
N SER A 529 -9.78 17.71 -15.49
CA SER A 529 -9.44 18.95 -14.80
C SER A 529 -10.57 19.48 -13.90
N GLU A 530 -11.83 19.47 -14.36
CA GLU A 530 -13.00 19.89 -13.57
C GLU A 530 -13.16 19.02 -12.31
N ARG A 531 -12.96 17.71 -12.43
CA ARG A 531 -13.06 16.78 -11.30
C ARG A 531 -11.93 16.93 -10.28
N ILE A 532 -10.74 17.30 -10.75
CA ILE A 532 -9.62 17.66 -9.87
C ILE A 532 -9.95 18.96 -9.13
N ALA A 533 -10.59 19.93 -9.79
CA ALA A 533 -11.07 21.14 -9.15
C ALA A 533 -12.12 20.85 -8.06
N ASP A 534 -13.06 19.93 -8.30
CA ASP A 534 -14.05 19.49 -7.31
C ASP A 534 -13.37 18.90 -6.06
N LEU A 535 -12.28 18.12 -6.23
CA LEU A 535 -11.52 17.57 -5.10
C LEU A 535 -10.87 18.68 -4.24
N ARG A 536 -10.40 19.75 -4.87
CA ARG A 536 -9.80 20.90 -4.16
C ARG A 536 -10.84 21.70 -3.38
N LEU A 537 -12.05 21.78 -3.90
CA LEU A 537 -13.18 22.53 -3.31
C LEU A 537 -13.93 21.71 -2.25
N ALA A 538 -13.81 20.38 -2.27
CA ALA A 538 -14.35 19.54 -1.22
C ALA A 538 -13.76 19.99 0.12
N LYS A 539 -14.64 20.21 1.13
CA LYS A 539 -14.22 20.69 2.45
C LYS A 539 -12.97 19.94 2.87
N ALA A 540 -11.88 20.69 3.00
CA ALA A 540 -10.62 20.21 3.52
C ALA A 540 -10.82 19.87 5.01
N GLY A 541 -11.43 18.69 5.27
CA GLY A 541 -11.42 18.11 6.59
C GLY A 541 -10.01 17.60 6.89
N ASN A 542 -9.58 17.72 8.14
CA ASN A 542 -8.36 17.05 8.60
C ASN A 542 -8.59 15.56 8.87
N ASP A 543 -9.77 15.04 8.50
CA ASP A 543 -10.08 13.63 8.56
C ASP A 543 -9.35 12.83 7.48
N PHE A 544 -9.30 11.53 7.61
CA PHE A 544 -8.59 10.64 6.69
C PHE A 544 -9.01 10.82 5.23
N ALA A 545 -10.31 10.93 4.97
CA ALA A 545 -10.86 11.06 3.62
C ALA A 545 -10.59 12.46 3.02
N GLY A 546 -10.67 13.52 3.81
CA GLY A 546 -10.35 14.88 3.40
C GLY A 546 -8.88 15.05 3.02
N LEU A 547 -7.98 14.52 3.83
CA LEU A 547 -6.54 14.48 3.51
C LEU A 547 -6.28 13.68 2.23
N ALA A 548 -6.91 12.52 2.06
CA ALA A 548 -6.75 11.71 0.84
C ALA A 548 -7.20 12.46 -0.42
N ARG A 549 -8.28 13.25 -0.36
CA ARG A 549 -8.69 14.10 -1.49
C ARG A 549 -7.64 15.15 -1.85
N GLN A 550 -7.03 15.79 -0.85
CA GLN A 550 -5.94 16.76 -1.05
C GLN A 550 -4.71 16.09 -1.68
N GLU A 551 -4.36 14.89 -1.22
CA GLU A 551 -3.26 14.07 -1.74
C GLU A 551 -3.48 13.70 -3.21
N ILE A 552 -4.69 13.25 -3.58
CA ILE A 552 -5.08 12.93 -4.96
C ILE A 552 -4.99 14.18 -5.85
N ALA A 553 -5.53 15.31 -5.37
CA ALA A 553 -5.51 16.57 -6.11
C ALA A 553 -4.07 17.04 -6.36
N TRP A 554 -3.21 16.98 -5.33
CA TRP A 554 -1.80 17.30 -5.46
C TRP A 554 -1.09 16.40 -6.47
N ALA A 555 -1.28 15.08 -6.38
CA ALA A 555 -0.65 14.11 -7.28
C ALA A 555 -1.08 14.30 -8.74
N ALA A 556 -2.34 14.64 -8.98
CA ALA A 556 -2.85 14.98 -10.31
C ALA A 556 -2.22 16.28 -10.86
N ASP A 557 -2.09 17.32 -10.03
CA ASP A 557 -1.42 18.57 -10.38
C ASP A 557 0.07 18.36 -10.66
N ALA A 558 0.75 17.54 -9.85
CA ALA A 558 2.15 17.18 -10.05
C ALA A 558 2.35 16.43 -11.36
N THR A 559 1.43 15.50 -11.70
CA THR A 559 1.44 14.77 -12.99
C THR A 559 1.27 15.74 -14.17
N ARG A 560 0.38 16.74 -14.06
CA ARG A 560 0.19 17.78 -15.06
C ARG A 560 1.44 18.63 -15.22
N LEU A 561 2.01 19.10 -14.11
CA LEU A 561 3.25 19.89 -14.13
C LEU A 561 4.40 19.11 -14.74
N ALA A 562 4.60 17.83 -14.38
CA ALA A 562 5.61 16.96 -14.97
C ALA A 562 5.47 16.86 -16.49
N THR A 563 4.24 16.69 -16.98
CA THR A 563 3.93 16.62 -18.40
C THR A 563 4.28 17.91 -19.14
N LEU A 564 3.85 19.06 -18.61
CA LEU A 564 4.13 20.39 -19.20
C LEU A 564 5.61 20.76 -19.14
N LYS A 565 6.28 20.41 -18.03
CA LYS A 565 7.71 20.59 -17.85
C LYS A 565 8.50 19.73 -18.85
N GLY A 566 8.08 18.47 -19.06
CA GLY A 566 8.68 17.61 -20.09
C GLY A 566 8.60 18.21 -21.49
N LEU A 567 7.43 18.73 -21.88
CA LEU A 567 7.26 19.43 -23.16
C LEU A 567 8.16 20.67 -23.27
N ALA A 568 8.23 21.49 -22.23
CA ALA A 568 9.10 22.67 -22.20
C ALA A 568 10.60 22.29 -22.23
N ALA A 569 10.96 21.18 -21.61
CA ALA A 569 12.33 20.64 -21.62
C ALA A 569 12.75 20.17 -23.01
N LEU A 570 11.85 19.50 -23.76
CA LEU A 570 12.10 19.13 -25.16
C LEU A 570 12.34 20.35 -26.05
N ASP A 571 11.51 21.39 -25.94
CA ASP A 571 11.69 22.66 -26.66
C ASP A 571 13.02 23.34 -26.31
N TYR A 572 13.36 23.36 -25.01
CA TYR A 572 14.60 23.96 -24.52
C TYR A 572 15.86 23.21 -24.99
N ASN A 573 15.83 21.89 -24.98
CA ASN A 573 16.93 21.05 -25.44
C ASN A 573 17.13 21.18 -26.96
N GLY A 574 16.04 21.21 -27.73
CA GLY A 574 16.10 21.47 -29.17
C GLY A 574 16.76 22.82 -29.50
N TRP A 575 16.40 23.90 -28.76
CA TRP A 575 17.05 25.20 -28.87
C TRP A 575 18.52 25.17 -28.45
N ARG A 576 18.87 24.45 -27.40
CA ARG A 576 20.26 24.31 -26.93
C ARG A 576 21.14 23.64 -27.98
N GLU A 577 20.63 22.62 -28.67
CA GLU A 577 21.34 21.89 -29.73
C GLU A 577 21.39 22.67 -31.03
N CYS A 578 20.33 23.37 -31.39
CA CYS A 578 20.21 24.21 -32.56
C CYS A 578 19.63 25.58 -32.21
N PRO A 579 20.46 26.59 -31.85
CA PRO A 579 19.98 27.91 -31.43
C PRO A 579 19.11 28.65 -32.43
N SER A 580 19.23 28.35 -33.73
CA SER A 580 18.39 28.89 -34.82
C SER A 580 17.00 28.28 -34.89
N SER A 581 16.74 27.16 -34.17
CA SER A 581 15.43 26.47 -34.16
C SER A 581 14.31 27.32 -33.54
N LEU A 582 14.63 28.30 -32.70
CA LEU A 582 13.68 29.23 -32.10
C LEU A 582 14.00 30.69 -32.45
N ASN A 583 13.07 31.39 -33.10
CA ASN A 583 13.15 32.84 -33.26
C ASN A 583 12.92 33.58 -31.92
N THR A 584 13.09 34.89 -31.90
CA THR A 584 13.00 35.71 -30.68
C THR A 584 11.61 35.61 -29.99
N ALA A 585 10.54 35.57 -30.78
CA ALA A 585 9.17 35.47 -30.24
C ALA A 585 8.95 34.11 -29.56
N ALA A 586 9.36 33.00 -30.23
CA ALA A 586 9.26 31.63 -29.68
C ALA A 586 10.11 31.45 -28.41
N ARG A 587 11.34 32.01 -28.38
CA ARG A 587 12.17 31.99 -27.14
C ARG A 587 11.51 32.73 -25.99
N ARG A 588 10.94 33.90 -26.24
CA ARG A 588 10.21 34.67 -25.21
C ARG A 588 8.96 33.93 -24.75
N GLN A 589 8.24 33.24 -25.63
CA GLN A 589 7.09 32.43 -25.30
C GLN A 589 7.48 31.24 -24.41
N LEU A 590 8.53 30.51 -24.80
CA LEU A 590 9.06 29.39 -24.00
C LEU A 590 9.56 29.85 -22.64
N ALA A 591 10.23 31.03 -22.55
CA ALA A 591 10.65 31.61 -21.29
C ALA A 591 9.45 31.94 -20.36
N ARG A 592 8.35 32.50 -20.90
CA ARG A 592 7.12 32.74 -20.12
C ARG A 592 6.48 31.43 -19.64
N ARG A 593 6.46 30.38 -20.48
CA ARG A 593 5.99 29.04 -20.04
C ARG A 593 6.81 28.53 -18.86
N MET A 594 8.15 28.66 -18.92
CA MET A 594 9.02 28.23 -17.81
C MET A 594 8.80 29.04 -16.52
N ASP A 595 8.53 30.36 -16.62
CA ASP A 595 8.18 31.16 -15.44
C ASP A 595 6.87 30.68 -14.80
N GLY A 596 5.84 30.39 -15.59
CA GLY A 596 4.61 29.80 -15.09
C GLY A 596 4.82 28.46 -14.39
N LEU A 597 5.70 27.59 -14.95
CA LEU A 597 6.06 26.33 -14.31
C LEU A 597 6.82 26.53 -12.99
N VAL A 598 7.65 27.58 -12.90
CA VAL A 598 8.35 27.95 -11.65
C VAL A 598 7.37 28.31 -10.55
N GLU A 599 6.40 29.18 -10.86
CA GLU A 599 5.37 29.62 -9.92
C GLU A 599 4.52 28.45 -9.45
N GLU A 600 4.07 27.63 -10.39
CA GLU A 600 3.27 26.46 -10.10
C GLU A 600 4.04 25.42 -9.26
N GLN A 601 5.29 25.08 -9.62
CA GLN A 601 6.07 24.11 -8.84
C GLN A 601 6.42 24.63 -7.43
N ALA A 602 6.58 25.94 -7.26
CA ALA A 602 6.76 26.55 -5.95
C ALA A 602 5.49 26.46 -5.09
N ASP A 603 4.30 26.64 -5.68
CA ASP A 603 3.04 26.44 -5.00
C ASP A 603 2.84 24.98 -4.61
N GLN A 604 3.09 24.07 -5.54
CA GLN A 604 2.98 22.64 -5.29
C GLN A 604 3.93 22.16 -4.19
N LEU A 605 5.12 22.76 -4.06
CA LEU A 605 6.03 22.44 -2.96
C LEU A 605 5.42 22.79 -1.60
N ARG A 606 4.79 23.97 -1.46
CA ARG A 606 4.12 24.37 -0.20
C ARG A 606 2.97 23.38 0.15
N ARG A 607 2.17 23.02 -0.84
CA ARG A 607 1.09 22.04 -0.66
C ARG A 607 1.62 20.66 -0.30
N PHE A 608 2.71 20.24 -0.93
CA PHE A 608 3.36 18.95 -0.64
C PHE A 608 3.86 18.88 0.81
N GLU A 609 4.52 19.96 1.27
CA GLU A 609 5.00 20.04 2.66
C GLU A 609 3.84 19.93 3.67
N ALA A 610 2.72 20.61 3.40
CA ALA A 610 1.52 20.54 4.24
C ALA A 610 0.92 19.13 4.27
N ILE A 611 0.76 18.48 3.11
CA ILE A 611 0.25 17.10 2.98
C ILE A 611 1.19 16.11 3.69
N TRP A 612 2.50 16.27 3.50
CA TRP A 612 3.50 15.41 4.13
C TRP A 612 3.39 15.45 5.66
N LEU A 613 3.41 16.66 6.24
CA LEU A 613 3.38 16.85 7.70
C LEU A 613 2.02 16.52 8.32
N ALA A 614 0.95 16.45 7.54
CA ALA A 614 -0.35 15.99 8.01
C ALA A 614 -0.42 14.46 8.18
N ARG A 615 0.49 13.71 7.53
CA ARG A 615 0.50 12.23 7.52
C ARG A 615 1.75 11.61 8.11
N SER A 616 2.86 12.33 8.07
CA SER A 616 4.17 11.76 8.31
C SER A 616 5.03 12.71 9.16
N GLU A 617 5.99 12.13 9.83
CA GLU A 617 7.05 12.84 10.50
C GLU A 617 7.92 13.61 9.49
N ILE A 618 8.81 14.46 9.98
CA ILE A 618 9.65 15.27 9.09
C ILE A 618 10.54 14.40 8.17
N SER A 619 11.11 13.33 8.70
CA SER A 619 11.89 12.32 7.95
C SER A 619 12.74 12.93 6.83
N ASP A 620 12.64 12.46 5.60
CA ASP A 620 13.40 12.96 4.44
C ASP A 620 12.77 14.17 3.72
N LEU A 621 11.74 14.79 4.27
CA LEU A 621 11.14 16.01 3.67
C LEU A 621 12.18 17.10 3.32
N PRO A 622 13.23 17.39 4.13
CA PRO A 622 14.27 18.34 3.78
C PRO A 622 15.04 17.96 2.51
N LYS A 623 15.32 16.67 2.29
CA LYS A 623 16.00 16.16 1.09
C LYS A 623 15.13 16.34 -0.14
N ILE A 624 13.83 16.03 -0.04
CA ILE A 624 12.85 16.20 -1.12
C ILE A 624 12.68 17.68 -1.47
N ARG A 625 12.54 18.53 -0.46
CA ARG A 625 12.48 19.99 -0.61
C ARG A 625 13.69 20.53 -1.40
N LYS A 626 14.90 20.07 -1.08
CA LYS A 626 16.13 20.44 -1.78
C LYS A 626 16.09 20.02 -3.25
N ARG A 627 15.58 18.81 -3.54
CA ARG A 627 15.44 18.30 -4.91
C ARG A 627 14.46 19.14 -5.73
N ILE A 628 13.27 19.45 -5.20
CA ILE A 628 12.28 20.31 -5.87
C ILE A 628 12.82 21.72 -6.08
N ARG A 629 13.49 22.33 -5.09
CA ARG A 629 14.11 23.67 -5.23
C ARG A 629 15.19 23.71 -6.32
N ARG A 630 15.96 22.62 -6.50
CA ARG A 630 16.91 22.51 -7.62
C ARG A 630 16.18 22.48 -8.96
N SER A 631 15.06 21.75 -9.07
CA SER A 631 14.22 21.76 -10.26
C SER A 631 13.72 23.17 -10.59
N ILE A 632 13.15 23.88 -9.62
CA ILE A 632 12.69 25.26 -9.76
C ILE A 632 13.82 26.20 -10.20
N ALA A 633 14.99 26.11 -9.59
CA ALA A 633 16.16 26.92 -9.95
C ALA A 633 16.62 26.66 -11.39
N SER A 634 16.55 25.42 -11.85
CA SER A 634 16.90 25.05 -13.22
C SER A 634 15.94 25.66 -14.25
N LEU A 635 14.63 25.67 -13.98
CA LEU A 635 13.62 26.32 -14.80
C LEU A 635 13.84 27.84 -14.91
N ARG A 636 14.10 28.52 -13.76
CA ARG A 636 14.43 29.95 -13.72
C ARG A 636 15.67 30.27 -14.56
N ASN A 637 16.71 29.45 -14.44
CA ASN A 637 17.94 29.62 -15.22
C ASN A 637 17.70 29.43 -16.71
N ALA A 638 16.93 28.44 -17.11
CA ALA A 638 16.55 28.20 -18.49
C ALA A 638 15.75 29.40 -19.08
N ALA A 639 14.75 29.91 -18.36
CA ALA A 639 14.00 31.09 -18.78
C ALA A 639 14.90 32.32 -18.98
N ARG A 640 15.85 32.55 -18.07
CA ARG A 640 16.84 33.65 -18.16
C ARG A 640 17.72 33.49 -19.39
N ARG A 641 18.22 32.28 -19.69
CA ARG A 641 19.06 31.99 -20.85
C ARG A 641 18.31 32.19 -22.16
N LEU A 642 17.06 31.76 -22.25
CA LEU A 642 16.20 31.98 -23.42
C LEU A 642 16.01 33.47 -23.72
N ARG A 643 15.78 34.32 -22.71
CA ARG A 643 15.64 35.79 -22.86
C ARG A 643 16.92 36.42 -23.37
N LYS A 644 18.08 35.98 -22.85
CA LYS A 644 19.40 36.51 -23.24
C LYS A 644 19.94 35.92 -24.53
N ASN A 645 19.24 34.98 -25.17
CA ASN A 645 19.73 34.18 -26.30
C ASN A 645 21.12 33.56 -26.03
N ALA A 646 21.31 33.01 -24.83
CA ALA A 646 22.57 32.47 -24.36
C ALA A 646 22.42 30.96 -24.08
N PRO A 647 22.44 30.09 -25.10
CA PRO A 647 22.30 28.66 -24.91
C PRO A 647 23.43 28.13 -24.02
N PRO A 648 23.16 27.17 -23.12
CA PRO A 648 24.21 26.56 -22.32
C PRO A 648 25.13 25.75 -23.24
N ARG A 649 26.40 25.63 -22.85
CA ARG A 649 27.31 24.67 -23.49
C ARG A 649 26.69 23.28 -23.46
N PRO A 650 26.90 22.44 -24.49
CA PRO A 650 26.48 21.03 -24.43
C PRO A 650 27.02 20.41 -23.16
N ALA A 651 26.15 19.84 -22.32
CA ALA A 651 26.61 19.11 -21.17
C ALA A 651 27.29 17.83 -21.64
N ARG A 652 28.43 17.49 -21.02
CA ARG A 652 28.98 16.14 -21.17
C ARG A 652 27.93 15.15 -20.67
N PRO A 653 27.72 14.02 -21.37
CA PRO A 653 26.83 12.97 -20.87
C PRO A 653 27.19 12.65 -19.42
N SER A 654 26.20 12.54 -18.56
CA SER A 654 26.43 12.07 -17.19
C SER A 654 27.07 10.68 -17.30
N LYS A 655 28.18 10.47 -16.59
CA LYS A 655 28.80 9.14 -16.48
C LYS A 655 27.95 8.14 -15.71
N LEU A 656 26.87 8.57 -15.07
CA LEU A 656 25.93 7.69 -14.37
C LEU A 656 25.02 7.06 -15.43
N ASP A 657 25.39 5.90 -15.87
CA ASP A 657 24.54 5.02 -16.68
C ASP A 657 23.51 4.34 -15.78
N LEU A 658 22.44 5.10 -15.42
CA LEU A 658 21.32 4.54 -14.66
C LEU A 658 20.67 3.35 -15.38
N LEU A 659 20.78 3.26 -16.71
CA LEU A 659 20.34 2.09 -17.47
C LEU A 659 21.28 0.91 -17.27
N GLY A 660 22.58 1.17 -17.18
CA GLY A 660 23.59 0.16 -16.86
C GLY A 660 23.35 -0.42 -15.47
N VAL A 661 23.19 0.44 -14.45
CA VAL A 661 22.84 0.02 -13.09
C VAL A 661 21.50 -0.72 -13.06
N TYR A 662 20.49 -0.22 -13.75
CA TYR A 662 19.19 -0.88 -13.82
C TYR A 662 19.24 -2.22 -14.58
N ASN A 663 20.00 -2.30 -15.67
CA ASN A 663 20.19 -3.56 -16.41
C ASN A 663 21.08 -4.55 -15.63
N GLU A 664 22.05 -4.08 -14.86
CA GLU A 664 22.81 -4.94 -13.93
C GLU A 664 21.87 -5.53 -12.88
N ILE A 665 21.05 -4.72 -12.20
CA ILE A 665 20.06 -5.18 -11.24
C ILE A 665 19.07 -6.18 -11.90
N ARG A 666 18.57 -5.89 -13.09
CA ARG A 666 17.70 -6.82 -13.84
C ARG A 666 18.39 -8.14 -14.19
N ASN A 667 19.63 -8.08 -14.65
CA ASN A 667 20.40 -9.26 -14.99
C ASN A 667 20.73 -10.10 -13.76
N GLU A 668 21.04 -9.46 -12.64
CA GLU A 668 21.27 -10.12 -11.35
C GLU A 668 19.98 -10.76 -10.81
N MET A 669 18.80 -10.18 -11.07
CA MET A 669 17.50 -10.75 -10.75
C MET A 669 17.01 -11.82 -11.76
N GLY A 670 17.84 -12.20 -12.75
CA GLY A 670 17.46 -13.19 -13.77
C GLY A 670 16.40 -12.70 -14.78
N MET A 671 16.16 -11.40 -14.82
CA MET A 671 15.24 -10.76 -15.78
C MET A 671 15.94 -10.54 -17.11
N ARG A 672 15.94 -11.53 -17.99
CA ARG A 672 16.45 -11.34 -19.37
C ARG A 672 15.63 -10.29 -20.11
N PRO A 673 16.25 -9.36 -20.88
CA PRO A 673 15.50 -8.51 -21.80
C PRO A 673 14.74 -9.41 -22.80
N ARG A 674 13.49 -9.07 -23.06
CA ARG A 674 12.74 -9.61 -24.19
C ARG A 674 13.23 -8.99 -25.48
#